data_f2cd1cc879e356041284ebf92089f2c1
#
_entry.id   f2cd1cc879e356041284ebf92089f2c1
#
_cell.length_a   1.000
_cell.length_b   1.000
_cell.length_c   1.000
_cell.angle_alpha   90.00
_cell.angle_beta   90.00
_cell.angle_gamma   90.00
#
_symmetry.space_group_name_H-M   'P 1'
#
loop_
_entity.id
_entity.type
_entity.pdbx_description
1 polymer ?
#
loop_
_entity_poly.entity_id
_entity_poly.type
_entity_poly.pdbx_seq_one_letter_code
_entity_poly.pdbx_strand_id
1 'polypeptide(L)'
;MHSKQRLVEQRLKRVLKERIRPAVHARAVPLHVEIWDVPGEPVPVAAGLAAPYRPVRIGHRWGPPWSTSWFRITGRIPEEWAGQRVEAVLDLGFDVTGAGFSTEGLVYRPDGTVLKALNPRNSWIPVADPVRGGEEVTYTVEAAANPALCDSHEPTPLGGAPAWITGGGDAGDPLYRLLRADLAVFDTQVWELAQDLDVLGGLMHALPEADPRRWQLLRTIERALDAVDLQDVSGSAPAAREVLRPALESPAAPSAHRVSAVGHAHIDTAWLWPLRETVRKVARTLSNVTQLMDEHPDFRFAMSQAQQLAWLKERHPEVYARVQEKAKTGQFLPVGSLWVEPDTNITGGEAFARQLVHGKRFYLDEFGVETREMWLPDTFGYNAAMPQLMKLAGVRWFLTQKISWNTTNKFPHHTFRWEGLDGTRIFSHFPPVDTYNAEITGAELAHAVGNFQDKGAANSSLLPFGYGDGGGGPTREMLGRAARLGDLEGSPRVVVERPADFFARAEAEYPDAPVWVGELYLEFHRGTLTSQLRTKQGNRRSEHLLREAELWAATAAVRTDFPYPYEQLDRLWKTVLLHQFHDILPGSSIAWVHREAERTYAEVLAELEGIVASAQRALAGEGEGTVVFNASPYARGGLPALGAAVRTAPADPTVVPVPSGDGFTLDNGLVRIEIDARGLVVSAVDLETGREALAPGAAANLLQLHQDFPNQYDAWDIEEFYRNTVRDLTAADEVRAEPGGVRVVRTFGDSRIEQLLSLREGSRRLDVDTGIDWHEKEKLLKAAFPLDVRADHSTAEIPFGHVKRPTHTNTSWDAAKFEICAHRFLHVGENDWGAALVNDSTYGHDVTRDVRPDGGTTTTVRLTLLRAPRYPDPDADQGRHRLRYGFVIGADVAAAVREGYEANLPERAVPGAAAVAPLVATDDDGVVVEAVKLADDGSGDVVVRLYEAHGGRARTTLSLALPWETVTETDLLERPVDGTVPVRPDTPEDTGPHLTLRPFEIRTLRIARRSEG
;
A
#
# COMPACT_ATOMS: atom_id res chain seq x y z
N MET A 1 -42.90 11.47 -31.70
CA MET A 1 -43.45 11.66 -30.35
C MET A 1 -42.80 12.90 -29.74
N HIS A 2 -43.55 13.90 -29.35
CA HIS A 2 -42.99 15.10 -28.69
C HIS A 2 -42.68 14.72 -27.24
N SER A 3 -41.43 14.37 -27.00
CA SER A 3 -40.95 14.05 -25.67
C SER A 3 -40.50 15.35 -24.96
N LYS A 4 -41.09 15.62 -23.80
CA LYS A 4 -40.61 16.68 -22.92
C LYS A 4 -39.40 16.26 -22.03
N GLN A 5 -38.84 15.10 -22.31
CA GLN A 5 -37.81 14.48 -21.48
C GLN A 5 -36.73 15.49 -21.04
N ARG A 6 -35.99 16.04 -22.00
CA ARG A 6 -34.91 16.99 -21.73
C ARG A 6 -35.34 18.20 -20.90
N LEU A 7 -36.57 18.69 -21.10
CA LEU A 7 -37.07 19.83 -20.36
C LEU A 7 -37.37 19.47 -18.89
N VAL A 8 -37.90 18.26 -18.63
CA VAL A 8 -38.18 17.79 -17.29
C VAL A 8 -36.87 17.50 -16.55
N GLU A 9 -35.92 16.87 -17.21
CA GLU A 9 -34.59 16.59 -16.66
C GLU A 9 -33.84 17.90 -16.28
N GLN A 10 -33.84 18.88 -17.18
CA GLN A 10 -33.27 20.21 -16.90
C GLN A 10 -34.00 20.94 -15.76
N ARG A 11 -35.32 20.83 -15.70
CA ARG A 11 -36.15 21.41 -14.64
C ARG A 11 -35.82 20.76 -13.31
N LEU A 12 -35.73 19.42 -13.25
CA LEU A 12 -35.33 18.68 -12.05
C LEU A 12 -33.98 19.18 -11.52
N LYS A 13 -32.97 19.18 -12.37
CA LYS A 13 -31.63 19.63 -12.01
C LYS A 13 -31.61 21.07 -11.48
N ARG A 14 -32.33 21.97 -12.15
CA ARG A 14 -32.40 23.38 -11.77
C ARG A 14 -33.16 23.59 -10.46
N VAL A 15 -34.36 23.01 -10.32
CA VAL A 15 -35.20 23.18 -9.13
C VAL A 15 -34.54 22.57 -7.90
N LEU A 16 -33.92 21.38 -8.02
CA LEU A 16 -33.13 20.79 -6.93
C LEU A 16 -32.00 21.73 -6.48
N LYS A 17 -31.21 22.23 -7.42
CA LYS A 17 -30.03 23.04 -7.13
C LYS A 17 -30.39 24.42 -6.58
N GLU A 18 -31.38 25.10 -7.21
CA GLU A 18 -31.61 26.52 -6.96
C GLU A 18 -32.75 26.80 -5.94
N ARG A 19 -33.59 25.80 -5.65
CA ARG A 19 -34.77 25.99 -4.78
C ARG A 19 -34.85 24.99 -3.62
N ILE A 20 -34.82 23.67 -3.91
CA ILE A 20 -35.08 22.66 -2.88
C ILE A 20 -33.88 22.53 -1.94
N ARG A 21 -32.67 22.28 -2.44
CA ARG A 21 -31.49 22.12 -1.56
C ARG A 21 -31.20 23.36 -0.70
N PRO A 22 -31.27 24.62 -1.21
CA PRO A 22 -31.12 25.79 -0.37
C PRO A 22 -32.20 25.94 0.68
N ALA A 23 -33.40 25.44 0.42
CA ALA A 23 -34.53 25.54 1.36
C ALA A 23 -34.42 24.63 2.58
N VAL A 24 -33.51 23.63 2.57
CA VAL A 24 -33.20 22.79 3.73
C VAL A 24 -32.79 23.64 4.94
N HIS A 25 -32.09 24.77 4.71
CA HIS A 25 -31.61 25.71 5.73
C HIS A 25 -32.08 27.15 5.44
N ALA A 26 -33.32 27.33 4.97
CA ALA A 26 -33.81 28.65 4.54
C ALA A 26 -33.92 29.63 5.69
N ARG A 27 -34.24 29.15 6.90
CA ARG A 27 -34.34 30.02 8.11
C ARG A 27 -33.02 29.96 8.85
N ALA A 28 -32.23 31.03 8.80
CA ALA A 28 -30.90 31.08 9.41
C ALA A 28 -30.64 32.43 10.07
N VAL A 29 -29.81 32.42 11.12
CA VAL A 29 -29.29 33.62 11.79
C VAL A 29 -27.79 33.51 11.92
N PRO A 30 -27.00 34.61 11.75
CA PRO A 30 -25.57 34.57 11.78
C PRO A 30 -25.02 34.22 13.17
N LEU A 31 -23.93 33.46 13.20
CA LEU A 31 -23.12 33.22 14.39
C LEU A 31 -22.03 34.30 14.52
N HIS A 32 -21.65 34.60 15.76
CA HIS A 32 -20.42 35.35 16.02
C HIS A 32 -19.21 34.43 15.90
N VAL A 33 -18.16 34.91 15.20
CA VAL A 33 -16.96 34.11 14.91
C VAL A 33 -15.73 34.86 15.38
N GLU A 34 -14.86 34.12 16.07
CA GLU A 34 -13.52 34.55 16.45
C GLU A 34 -12.51 33.54 15.93
N ILE A 35 -11.27 33.96 15.67
CA ILE A 35 -10.19 33.11 15.18
C ILE A 35 -8.93 33.26 16.02
N TRP A 36 -8.17 32.18 16.11
CA TRP A 36 -6.78 32.17 16.56
C TRP A 36 -5.94 31.32 15.59
N ASP A 37 -4.92 31.92 15.00
CA ASP A 37 -3.98 31.24 14.10
C ASP A 37 -2.85 30.63 14.92
N VAL A 38 -2.63 29.32 14.80
CA VAL A 38 -1.62 28.59 15.57
C VAL A 38 -0.22 28.95 15.04
N PRO A 39 0.69 29.41 15.88
CA PRO A 39 2.08 29.63 15.46
C PRO A 39 2.82 28.29 15.39
N GLY A 40 3.01 27.75 14.16
CA GLY A 40 3.74 26.51 13.92
C GLY A 40 2.86 25.25 13.93
N GLU A 41 3.31 24.20 14.63
CA GLU A 41 2.65 22.90 14.65
C GLU A 41 1.28 22.88 15.35
N PRO A 42 0.38 21.96 15.01
CA PRO A 42 -0.89 21.78 15.72
C PRO A 42 -0.70 21.61 17.24
N VAL A 43 -1.61 22.22 18.01
CA VAL A 43 -1.52 22.24 19.47
C VAL A 43 -2.54 21.31 20.12
N PRO A 44 -2.32 20.87 21.37
CA PRO A 44 -3.34 20.14 22.14
C PRO A 44 -4.63 20.94 22.33
N VAL A 45 -5.77 20.26 22.41
CA VAL A 45 -7.11 20.85 22.55
C VAL A 45 -7.18 21.90 23.66
N ALA A 46 -6.62 21.63 24.84
CA ALA A 46 -6.62 22.59 25.97
C ALA A 46 -5.99 23.94 25.60
N ALA A 47 -4.94 23.95 24.81
CA ALA A 47 -4.30 25.18 24.34
C ALA A 47 -5.18 25.92 23.33
N GLY A 48 -5.82 25.20 22.41
CA GLY A 48 -6.79 25.76 21.46
C GLY A 48 -7.99 26.42 22.18
N LEU A 49 -8.59 25.74 23.16
CA LEU A 49 -9.72 26.27 23.92
C LEU A 49 -9.36 27.52 24.71
N ALA A 50 -8.16 27.63 25.27
CA ALA A 50 -7.68 28.74 26.07
C ALA A 50 -7.05 29.89 25.27
N ALA A 51 -7.00 29.78 23.93
CA ALA A 51 -6.27 30.68 23.06
C ALA A 51 -6.81 32.13 23.06
N PRO A 52 -5.97 33.13 22.71
CA PRO A 52 -6.37 34.53 22.63
C PRO A 52 -7.08 34.79 21.27
N TYR A 53 -8.36 34.46 21.21
CA TYR A 53 -9.18 34.66 20.01
C TYR A 53 -9.38 36.13 19.67
N ARG A 54 -9.50 36.45 18.40
CA ARG A 54 -9.88 37.77 17.86
C ARG A 54 -11.12 37.67 16.97
N PRO A 55 -12.04 38.63 17.02
CA PRO A 55 -13.23 38.58 16.19
C PRO A 55 -12.92 38.72 14.71
N VAL A 56 -13.68 37.99 13.89
CA VAL A 56 -13.58 38.02 12.41
C VAL A 56 -14.99 38.04 11.80
N ARG A 57 -15.07 38.41 10.51
CA ARG A 57 -16.30 38.47 9.73
C ARG A 57 -16.24 37.46 8.57
N ILE A 58 -17.38 37.14 8.01
CA ILE A 58 -17.54 36.42 6.77
C ILE A 58 -16.71 37.13 5.70
N GLY A 59 -15.96 36.34 4.89
CA GLY A 59 -14.99 36.81 3.91
C GLY A 59 -13.54 36.93 4.45
N HIS A 60 -13.32 36.70 5.74
CA HIS A 60 -11.98 36.68 6.33
C HIS A 60 -11.11 35.60 5.67
N ARG A 61 -9.90 35.99 5.21
CA ARG A 61 -8.90 35.06 4.66
C ARG A 61 -8.09 34.43 5.79
N TRP A 62 -7.87 33.12 5.72
CA TRP A 62 -7.16 32.37 6.76
C TRP A 62 -6.38 31.19 6.16
N GLY A 63 -5.50 30.63 6.95
CA GLY A 63 -4.85 29.36 6.69
C GLY A 63 -3.80 29.43 5.59
N PRO A 64 -2.57 29.91 5.86
CA PRO A 64 -1.43 29.57 5.04
C PRO A 64 -1.28 28.05 4.85
N PRO A 65 -0.65 27.58 3.76
CA PRO A 65 -0.49 26.15 3.51
C PRO A 65 0.04 25.38 4.74
N TRP A 66 -0.63 24.27 5.06
CA TRP A 66 -0.30 23.37 6.18
C TRP A 66 -0.43 23.96 7.58
N SER A 67 -0.96 25.18 7.73
CA SER A 67 -1.20 25.79 9.04
C SER A 67 -2.48 25.27 9.69
N THR A 68 -2.64 25.58 10.98
CA THR A 68 -3.86 25.30 11.75
C THR A 68 -4.42 26.58 12.30
N SER A 69 -5.73 26.79 12.17
CA SER A 69 -6.44 27.89 12.82
C SER A 69 -7.59 27.34 13.67
N TRP A 70 -7.82 27.95 14.81
CA TRP A 70 -8.94 27.64 15.68
C TRP A 70 -10.02 28.70 15.53
N PHE A 71 -11.26 28.27 15.30
CA PHE A 71 -12.43 29.14 15.25
C PHE A 71 -13.30 28.91 16.49
N ARG A 72 -13.67 29.99 17.19
CA ARG A 72 -14.71 29.95 18.22
C ARG A 72 -15.96 30.55 17.63
N ILE A 73 -17.06 29.82 17.68
CA ILE A 73 -18.35 30.23 17.16
C ILE A 73 -19.35 30.27 18.32
N THR A 74 -20.08 31.36 18.43
CA THR A 74 -21.08 31.55 19.47
C THR A 74 -22.36 32.15 18.89
N GLY A 75 -23.49 31.82 19.50
CA GLY A 75 -24.78 32.34 19.08
C GLY A 75 -25.88 32.02 20.08
N ARG A 76 -27.08 32.52 19.79
CA ARG A 76 -28.29 32.23 20.57
C ARG A 76 -29.40 31.79 19.64
N ILE A 77 -30.05 30.69 19.98
CA ILE A 77 -31.17 30.16 19.22
C ILE A 77 -32.37 31.11 19.40
N PRO A 78 -33.01 31.57 18.31
CA PRO A 78 -34.24 32.35 18.40
C PRO A 78 -35.34 31.62 19.18
N GLU A 79 -36.08 32.34 20.02
CA GLU A 79 -37.13 31.72 20.84
C GLU A 79 -38.25 31.12 19.99
N GLU A 80 -38.57 31.73 18.84
CA GLU A 80 -39.55 31.25 17.88
C GLU A 80 -39.18 29.95 17.16
N TRP A 81 -37.94 29.45 17.35
CA TRP A 81 -37.52 28.14 16.81
C TRP A 81 -37.77 26.98 17.79
N ALA A 82 -38.37 27.21 18.93
CA ALA A 82 -38.73 26.16 19.87
C ALA A 82 -39.49 25.01 19.17
N GLY A 83 -39.09 23.77 19.43
CA GLY A 83 -39.68 22.60 18.81
C GLY A 83 -39.08 22.21 17.42
N GLN A 84 -38.14 23.00 16.91
CA GLN A 84 -37.48 22.72 15.63
C GLN A 84 -36.18 21.96 15.81
N ARG A 85 -35.72 21.28 14.75
CA ARG A 85 -34.32 20.78 14.62
C ARG A 85 -33.44 21.94 14.16
N VAL A 86 -32.32 22.14 14.83
CA VAL A 86 -31.39 23.25 14.52
C VAL A 86 -30.00 22.70 14.32
N GLU A 87 -29.34 23.21 13.30
CA GLU A 87 -27.94 22.91 12.96
C GLU A 87 -27.15 24.23 12.90
N ALA A 88 -25.86 24.18 13.28
CA ALA A 88 -24.90 25.21 12.90
C ALA A 88 -24.25 24.85 11.58
N VAL A 89 -24.34 25.76 10.61
CA VAL A 89 -23.80 25.52 9.25
C VAL A 89 -22.56 26.39 9.06
N LEU A 90 -21.42 25.73 8.82
CA LEU A 90 -20.14 26.40 8.62
C LEU A 90 -19.58 26.07 7.25
N ASP A 91 -19.07 27.09 6.58
CA ASP A 91 -18.27 26.96 5.38
C ASP A 91 -16.93 27.69 5.60
N LEU A 92 -15.88 26.91 5.83
CA LEU A 92 -14.53 27.39 6.10
C LEU A 92 -13.77 27.83 4.84
N GLY A 93 -14.43 27.79 3.69
CA GLY A 93 -13.84 27.97 2.37
C GLY A 93 -13.74 26.64 1.63
N PHE A 94 -14.71 25.76 1.85
CA PHE A 94 -14.76 24.46 1.21
C PHE A 94 -14.89 24.62 -0.30
N ASP A 95 -13.98 23.97 -1.03
CA ASP A 95 -14.16 23.82 -2.46
C ASP A 95 -15.13 22.66 -2.76
N VAL A 96 -15.49 22.52 -4.02
CA VAL A 96 -16.48 21.53 -4.45
C VAL A 96 -15.88 20.18 -4.79
N THR A 97 -14.55 19.99 -4.65
CA THR A 97 -13.85 18.81 -5.12
C THR A 97 -14.21 17.61 -4.26
N GLY A 98 -13.71 17.29 -3.20
CA GLY A 98 -13.98 16.09 -2.43
C GLY A 98 -13.79 16.29 -0.94
N ALA A 99 -14.29 15.38 -0.14
CA ALA A 99 -13.90 15.31 1.25
C ALA A 99 -12.43 14.89 1.37
N GLY A 100 -11.68 15.53 2.27
CA GLY A 100 -10.31 15.14 2.60
C GLY A 100 -9.19 15.73 1.75
N PHE A 101 -9.48 16.44 0.65
CA PHE A 101 -8.48 16.99 -0.27
C PHE A 101 -8.20 18.48 -0.09
N SER A 102 -8.88 19.15 0.82
CA SER A 102 -8.74 20.58 1.08
C SER A 102 -8.88 20.86 2.59
N THR A 103 -9.36 22.05 2.96
CA THR A 103 -9.61 22.36 4.37
C THR A 103 -10.63 21.43 5.02
N GLU A 104 -10.37 21.06 6.25
CA GLU A 104 -11.25 20.28 7.12
C GLU A 104 -11.24 20.87 8.52
N GLY A 105 -12.27 20.58 9.31
CA GLY A 105 -12.34 21.00 10.71
C GLY A 105 -12.77 19.89 11.65
N LEU A 106 -12.25 19.89 12.88
CA LEU A 106 -12.71 19.05 13.97
C LEU A 106 -13.40 19.95 15.01
N VAL A 107 -14.63 19.61 15.35
CA VAL A 107 -15.49 20.43 16.23
C VAL A 107 -15.47 19.90 17.64
N TYR A 108 -15.24 20.80 18.58
CA TYR A 108 -15.22 20.53 20.01
C TYR A 108 -16.33 21.26 20.75
N ARG A 109 -16.89 20.64 21.79
CA ARG A 109 -17.74 21.28 22.79
C ARG A 109 -16.87 22.12 23.73
N PRO A 110 -17.50 23.01 24.53
CA PRO A 110 -16.78 23.86 25.49
C PRO A 110 -15.94 23.09 26.53
N ASP A 111 -16.30 21.84 26.82
CA ASP A 111 -15.58 20.95 27.73
C ASP A 111 -14.37 20.24 27.06
N GLY A 112 -14.14 20.48 25.78
CA GLY A 112 -13.04 19.86 24.99
C GLY A 112 -13.37 18.51 24.40
N THR A 113 -14.58 17.99 24.56
CA THR A 113 -14.98 16.73 23.92
C THR A 113 -15.23 16.91 22.43
N VAL A 114 -14.78 15.94 21.63
CA VAL A 114 -15.02 15.92 20.18
C VAL A 114 -16.50 15.68 19.89
N LEU A 115 -17.08 16.54 19.05
CA LEU A 115 -18.45 16.39 18.59
C LEU A 115 -18.52 15.67 17.24
N LYS A 116 -17.96 16.29 16.22
CA LYS A 116 -17.88 15.76 14.84
C LYS A 116 -16.87 16.56 14.00
N ALA A 117 -16.72 16.17 12.73
CA ALA A 117 -15.88 16.91 11.78
C ALA A 117 -16.68 17.67 10.73
N LEU A 118 -16.00 18.63 10.10
CA LEU A 118 -16.48 19.42 8.97
C LEU A 118 -15.58 19.20 7.76
N ASN A 119 -16.20 19.07 6.60
CA ASN A 119 -15.53 18.98 5.30
C ASN A 119 -16.49 19.48 4.19
N PRO A 120 -16.08 19.57 2.91
CA PRO A 120 -16.93 20.04 1.81
C PRO A 120 -18.26 19.29 1.64
N ARG A 121 -18.34 18.04 2.08
CA ARG A 121 -19.53 17.19 1.98
C ARG A 121 -20.30 17.07 3.30
N ASN A 122 -19.80 17.68 4.38
CA ASN A 122 -20.38 17.62 5.71
C ASN A 122 -20.10 18.91 6.48
N SER A 123 -20.82 20.00 6.13
CA SER A 123 -20.58 21.36 6.59
C SER A 123 -21.50 21.80 7.75
N TRP A 124 -22.13 20.87 8.45
CA TRP A 124 -23.11 21.12 9.49
C TRP A 124 -22.72 20.50 10.84
N ILE A 125 -23.19 21.12 11.91
CA ILE A 125 -23.01 20.67 13.30
C ILE A 125 -24.40 20.51 13.94
N PRO A 126 -24.76 19.35 14.51
CA PRO A 126 -26.03 19.19 15.21
C PRO A 126 -26.02 20.02 16.47
N VAL A 127 -27.06 20.84 16.66
CA VAL A 127 -27.23 21.63 17.87
C VAL A 127 -28.20 20.94 18.82
N ALA A 128 -29.45 20.75 18.42
CA ALA A 128 -30.44 19.93 19.12
C ALA A 128 -31.63 19.60 18.20
N ASP A 129 -32.39 18.56 18.59
CA ASP A 129 -33.62 18.11 17.93
C ASP A 129 -34.56 17.49 18.98
N PRO A 130 -35.59 18.21 19.43
CA PRO A 130 -35.89 19.63 19.17
C PRO A 130 -35.11 20.60 20.09
N VAL A 131 -35.00 21.88 19.69
CA VAL A 131 -34.50 22.98 20.54
C VAL A 131 -35.61 23.52 21.42
N ARG A 132 -35.25 24.18 22.54
CA ARG A 132 -36.21 24.85 23.45
C ARG A 132 -36.52 26.31 23.08
N GLY A 133 -35.55 26.93 22.34
CA GLY A 133 -35.54 28.38 22.06
C GLY A 133 -34.82 29.17 23.15
N GLY A 134 -34.02 30.14 22.77
CA GLY A 134 -33.25 30.99 23.66
C GLY A 134 -31.93 30.39 24.20
N GLU A 135 -31.58 29.14 23.88
CA GLU A 135 -30.33 28.56 24.34
C GLU A 135 -29.10 29.21 23.70
N GLU A 136 -28.03 29.34 24.47
CA GLU A 136 -26.74 29.76 23.97
C GLU A 136 -26.01 28.56 23.35
N VAL A 137 -25.34 28.81 22.24
CA VAL A 137 -24.56 27.80 21.49
C VAL A 137 -23.11 28.27 21.43
N THR A 138 -22.19 27.39 21.80
CA THR A 138 -20.74 27.61 21.68
C THR A 138 -20.07 26.37 21.19
N TYR A 139 -19.28 26.49 20.13
CA TYR A 139 -18.38 25.46 19.62
C TYR A 139 -17.01 26.02 19.29
N THR A 140 -16.01 25.16 19.32
CA THR A 140 -14.67 25.49 18.88
C THR A 140 -14.26 24.51 17.76
N VAL A 141 -13.69 25.03 16.68
CA VAL A 141 -13.32 24.25 15.50
C VAL A 141 -11.83 24.36 15.27
N GLU A 142 -11.13 23.24 15.31
CA GLU A 142 -9.76 23.13 14.85
C GLU A 142 -9.77 22.92 13.33
N ALA A 143 -9.36 23.92 12.57
CA ALA A 143 -9.37 23.91 11.12
C ALA A 143 -7.95 23.74 10.55
N ALA A 144 -7.78 22.78 9.64
CA ALA A 144 -6.54 22.55 8.91
C ALA A 144 -6.57 23.24 7.55
N ALA A 145 -5.53 23.99 7.23
CA ALA A 145 -5.36 24.62 5.92
C ALA A 145 -4.54 23.72 4.99
N ASN A 146 -5.03 22.50 4.73
CA ASN A 146 -4.41 21.59 3.79
C ASN A 146 -4.58 22.12 2.36
N PRO A 147 -3.49 22.23 1.56
CA PRO A 147 -3.61 22.65 0.18
C PRO A 147 -4.44 21.65 -0.64
N ALA A 148 -5.25 22.14 -1.57
CA ALA A 148 -5.95 21.33 -2.55
C ALA A 148 -4.96 20.92 -3.65
N LEU A 149 -4.44 19.69 -3.58
CA LEU A 149 -3.43 19.15 -4.49
C LEU A 149 -4.01 18.23 -5.55
N CYS A 150 -5.22 17.77 -5.38
CA CYS A 150 -5.86 16.75 -6.21
C CYS A 150 -6.65 17.32 -7.40
N ASP A 151 -6.47 18.60 -7.76
CA ASP A 151 -7.24 19.22 -8.85
C ASP A 151 -6.88 18.72 -10.25
N SER A 152 -5.83 17.91 -10.38
CA SER A 152 -5.54 17.25 -11.63
C SER A 152 -4.70 16.00 -11.40
N HIS A 153 -5.26 14.86 -11.70
CA HIS A 153 -4.49 13.69 -12.13
C HIS A 153 -3.87 13.97 -13.52
N GLU A 154 -3.87 15.23 -13.95
CA GLU A 154 -3.28 15.70 -15.19
C GLU A 154 -1.75 15.64 -15.12
N PRO A 155 -1.09 15.59 -16.27
CA PRO A 155 0.37 15.55 -16.35
C PRO A 155 1.00 16.66 -15.53
N THR A 156 2.18 16.40 -14.99
CA THR A 156 2.97 17.36 -14.22
C THR A 156 3.00 18.72 -14.93
N PRO A 157 2.58 19.81 -14.29
CA PRO A 157 2.65 21.11 -14.91
C PRO A 157 4.09 21.44 -15.32
N LEU A 158 4.36 21.72 -16.58
CA LEU A 158 5.69 22.07 -17.09
C LEU A 158 6.33 23.28 -16.37
N GLY A 159 5.54 24.05 -15.64
CA GLY A 159 5.96 25.22 -14.88
C GLY A 159 6.55 24.96 -13.49
N GLY A 160 6.59 23.72 -13.05
CA GLY A 160 7.05 23.35 -11.70
C GLY A 160 5.95 23.42 -10.62
N ALA A 161 6.06 22.56 -9.61
CA ALA A 161 5.15 22.52 -8.50
C ALA A 161 5.35 23.72 -7.56
N PRO A 162 4.28 24.24 -6.92
CA PRO A 162 4.41 25.29 -5.92
C PRO A 162 5.33 24.88 -4.76
N ALA A 163 6.10 25.83 -4.23
CA ALA A 163 7.08 25.57 -3.16
C ALA A 163 6.47 24.90 -1.90
N TRP A 164 5.18 25.06 -1.64
CA TRP A 164 4.50 24.46 -0.51
C TRP A 164 4.22 22.93 -0.65
N ILE A 165 4.31 22.36 -1.88
CA ILE A 165 4.28 20.89 -2.08
C ILE A 165 5.50 20.23 -1.43
N THR A 166 6.63 20.94 -1.40
CA THR A 166 7.87 20.42 -0.82
C THR A 166 7.93 20.45 0.70
N GLY A 167 6.88 20.97 1.37
CA GLY A 167 6.83 21.05 2.84
C GLY A 167 7.85 22.00 3.46
N GLY A 168 8.42 22.90 2.66
CA GLY A 168 9.34 23.93 3.11
C GLY A 168 9.00 25.23 2.40
N GLY A 169 8.60 26.24 3.13
CA GLY A 169 8.36 27.55 2.57
C GLY A 169 7.84 28.51 3.64
N ASP A 170 8.20 29.77 3.52
CA ASP A 170 7.62 30.85 4.30
C ASP A 170 6.09 30.75 4.25
N ALA A 171 5.44 31.20 5.33
CA ALA A 171 3.98 31.27 5.42
C ALA A 171 3.43 31.94 4.15
N GLY A 172 2.94 31.12 3.24
CA GLY A 172 2.35 31.60 1.98
C GLY A 172 1.08 32.41 2.22
N ASP A 173 0.53 32.95 1.15
CA ASP A 173 -0.77 33.61 1.21
C ASP A 173 -1.85 32.67 1.76
N PRO A 174 -2.82 33.20 2.56
CA PRO A 174 -3.95 32.43 3.05
C PRO A 174 -4.73 31.76 1.92
N LEU A 175 -4.94 30.44 2.04
CA LEU A 175 -5.59 29.61 1.01
C LEU A 175 -7.12 29.78 1.02
N TYR A 176 -7.70 29.97 2.21
CA TYR A 176 -9.14 29.84 2.40
C TYR A 176 -9.82 31.14 2.82
N ARG A 177 -11.16 31.15 2.71
CA ARG A 177 -12.03 32.22 3.21
C ARG A 177 -13.15 31.61 4.01
N LEU A 178 -13.48 32.19 5.17
CA LEU A 178 -14.70 31.88 5.89
C LEU A 178 -15.90 32.40 5.07
N LEU A 179 -16.72 31.48 4.53
CA LEU A 179 -17.81 31.81 3.61
C LEU A 179 -19.19 31.85 4.31
N ARG A 180 -19.36 31.00 5.36
CA ARG A 180 -20.63 30.92 6.09
C ARG A 180 -20.41 30.52 7.55
N ALA A 181 -21.19 31.11 8.45
CA ALA A 181 -21.32 30.67 9.84
C ALA A 181 -22.70 31.09 10.35
N ASP A 182 -23.68 30.18 10.35
CA ASP A 182 -25.07 30.42 10.71
C ASP A 182 -25.60 29.35 11.66
N LEU A 183 -26.50 29.70 12.55
CA LEU A 183 -27.51 28.79 13.08
C LEU A 183 -28.65 28.69 12.07
N ALA A 184 -29.12 27.50 11.75
CA ALA A 184 -30.19 27.28 10.78
C ALA A 184 -31.15 26.19 11.24
N VAL A 185 -32.45 26.41 10.97
CA VAL A 185 -33.42 25.34 11.09
C VAL A 185 -33.22 24.33 9.97
N PHE A 186 -33.12 23.07 10.33
CA PHE A 186 -33.07 21.99 9.38
C PHE A 186 -34.48 21.52 9.02
N ASP A 187 -34.90 21.77 7.77
CA ASP A 187 -36.22 21.36 7.29
C ASP A 187 -36.18 19.90 6.80
N THR A 188 -36.61 18.98 7.66
CA THR A 188 -36.61 17.54 7.37
C THR A 188 -37.46 17.20 6.14
N GLN A 189 -38.63 17.87 5.93
CA GLN A 189 -39.48 17.54 4.80
C GLN A 189 -38.86 17.96 3.45
N VAL A 190 -38.16 19.07 3.43
CA VAL A 190 -37.43 19.55 2.26
C VAL A 190 -36.22 18.65 1.97
N TRP A 191 -35.50 18.25 3.02
CA TRP A 191 -34.37 17.32 2.86
C TRP A 191 -34.83 15.97 2.31
N GLU A 192 -35.89 15.41 2.87
CA GLU A 192 -36.49 14.16 2.39
C GLU A 192 -36.96 14.27 0.93
N LEU A 193 -37.59 15.39 0.54
CA LEU A 193 -37.97 15.65 -0.86
C LEU A 193 -36.76 15.67 -1.79
N ALA A 194 -35.65 16.28 -1.34
CA ALA A 194 -34.41 16.28 -2.11
C ALA A 194 -33.89 14.87 -2.34
N GLN A 195 -33.87 14.01 -1.29
CA GLN A 195 -33.45 12.61 -1.39
C GLN A 195 -34.39 11.79 -2.29
N ASP A 196 -35.71 11.96 -2.18
CA ASP A 196 -36.71 11.30 -3.01
C ASP A 196 -36.48 11.61 -4.52
N LEU A 197 -36.24 12.88 -4.82
CA LEU A 197 -35.99 13.34 -6.20
C LEU A 197 -34.62 12.90 -6.73
N ASP A 198 -33.58 12.91 -5.88
CA ASP A 198 -32.25 12.44 -6.25
C ASP A 198 -32.25 10.95 -6.59
N VAL A 199 -32.91 10.12 -5.78
CA VAL A 199 -33.01 8.67 -6.03
C VAL A 199 -33.81 8.35 -7.29
N LEU A 200 -35.03 8.89 -7.41
CA LEU A 200 -35.89 8.62 -8.56
C LEU A 200 -35.34 9.24 -9.86
N GLY A 201 -34.72 10.42 -9.76
CA GLY A 201 -34.04 11.07 -10.90
C GLY A 201 -32.82 10.28 -11.35
N GLY A 202 -31.99 9.81 -10.43
CA GLY A 202 -30.82 8.97 -10.70
C GLY A 202 -31.22 7.63 -11.33
N LEU A 203 -32.26 6.97 -10.81
CA LEU A 203 -32.81 5.74 -11.38
C LEU A 203 -33.38 5.98 -12.79
N MET A 204 -34.16 7.04 -12.97
CA MET A 204 -34.71 7.41 -14.26
C MET A 204 -33.61 7.57 -15.34
N HIS A 205 -32.51 8.25 -15.00
CA HIS A 205 -31.39 8.41 -15.92
C HIS A 205 -30.64 7.10 -16.22
N ALA A 206 -30.56 6.20 -15.24
CA ALA A 206 -29.86 4.92 -15.36
C ALA A 206 -30.65 3.88 -16.20
N LEU A 207 -31.99 3.93 -16.19
CA LEU A 207 -32.80 3.01 -16.95
C LEU A 207 -32.70 3.26 -18.47
N PRO A 208 -32.66 2.22 -19.29
CA PRO A 208 -32.69 2.35 -20.75
C PRO A 208 -33.93 3.13 -21.26
N GLU A 209 -33.81 3.84 -22.39
CA GLU A 209 -34.94 4.57 -23.00
C GLU A 209 -36.09 3.66 -23.43
N ALA A 210 -35.81 2.39 -23.70
CA ALA A 210 -36.83 1.39 -24.03
C ALA A 210 -37.62 0.92 -22.80
N ASP A 211 -37.16 1.22 -21.58
CA ASP A 211 -37.82 0.79 -20.35
C ASP A 211 -39.03 1.66 -20.01
N PRO A 212 -40.25 1.11 -19.91
CA PRO A 212 -41.43 1.86 -19.54
C PRO A 212 -41.32 2.56 -18.17
N ARG A 213 -40.59 1.97 -17.23
CA ARG A 213 -40.36 2.51 -15.87
C ARG A 213 -39.70 3.87 -15.93
N ARG A 214 -38.69 4.06 -16.82
CA ARG A 214 -38.06 5.35 -17.06
C ARG A 214 -39.07 6.47 -17.31
N TRP A 215 -40.04 6.20 -18.18
CA TRP A 215 -41.04 7.19 -18.54
C TRP A 215 -42.11 7.43 -17.48
N GLN A 216 -42.44 6.40 -16.70
CA GLN A 216 -43.30 6.54 -15.52
C GLN A 216 -42.63 7.46 -14.48
N LEU A 217 -41.36 7.24 -14.20
CA LEU A 217 -40.57 8.08 -13.26
C LEU A 217 -40.49 9.50 -13.77
N LEU A 218 -40.19 9.73 -15.04
CA LEU A 218 -40.14 11.06 -15.63
C LEU A 218 -41.46 11.85 -15.40
N ARG A 219 -42.60 11.21 -15.66
CA ARG A 219 -43.93 11.83 -15.42
C ARG A 219 -44.24 12.07 -13.96
N THR A 220 -43.81 11.16 -13.08
CA THR A 220 -44.02 11.31 -11.65
C THR A 220 -43.18 12.46 -11.09
N ILE A 221 -41.93 12.56 -11.55
CA ILE A 221 -41.04 13.70 -11.21
C ILE A 221 -41.64 15.01 -11.74
N GLU A 222 -42.11 15.09 -12.96
CA GLU A 222 -42.74 16.28 -13.52
C GLU A 222 -43.91 16.76 -12.63
N ARG A 223 -44.84 15.84 -12.25
CA ARG A 223 -45.97 16.15 -11.36
C ARG A 223 -45.50 16.56 -9.94
N ALA A 224 -44.48 15.94 -9.39
CA ALA A 224 -43.94 16.34 -8.08
C ALA A 224 -43.37 17.75 -8.14
N LEU A 225 -42.62 18.08 -9.21
CA LEU A 225 -42.11 19.45 -9.42
C LEU A 225 -43.20 20.47 -9.68
N ASP A 226 -44.38 20.06 -10.21
CA ASP A 226 -45.58 20.94 -10.33
C ASP A 226 -46.24 21.20 -8.96
N ALA A 227 -46.12 20.26 -8.02
CA ALA A 227 -46.63 20.41 -6.66
C ALA A 227 -45.74 21.29 -5.74
N VAL A 228 -44.50 21.58 -6.14
CA VAL A 228 -43.61 22.48 -5.38
C VAL A 228 -43.93 23.95 -5.66
N ASP A 229 -44.31 24.68 -4.65
CA ASP A 229 -44.33 26.15 -4.68
C ASP A 229 -42.88 26.66 -4.54
N LEU A 230 -42.37 27.31 -5.60
CA LEU A 230 -40.98 27.80 -5.61
C LEU A 230 -40.73 28.99 -4.68
N GLN A 231 -41.80 29.64 -4.16
CA GLN A 231 -41.72 30.67 -3.16
C GLN A 231 -41.96 30.14 -1.73
N ASP A 232 -42.58 28.97 -1.58
CA ASP A 232 -42.75 28.25 -0.32
C ASP A 232 -42.46 26.77 -0.44
N VAL A 233 -41.17 26.44 -0.63
CA VAL A 233 -40.70 25.06 -0.75
C VAL A 233 -41.05 24.25 0.50
N SER A 234 -40.84 24.81 1.69
CA SER A 234 -41.10 24.14 2.97
C SER A 234 -42.58 23.76 3.12
N GLY A 235 -43.51 24.68 2.83
CA GLY A 235 -44.94 24.40 2.92
C GLY A 235 -45.46 23.42 1.89
N SER A 236 -44.83 23.33 0.72
CA SER A 236 -45.24 22.46 -0.40
C SER A 236 -44.52 21.14 -0.47
N ALA A 237 -43.36 20.96 0.24
CA ALA A 237 -42.58 19.72 0.20
C ALA A 237 -43.39 18.44 0.55
N PRO A 238 -44.28 18.44 1.59
CA PRO A 238 -45.08 17.27 1.90
C PRO A 238 -45.98 16.83 0.72
N ALA A 239 -46.61 17.79 0.01
CA ALA A 239 -47.46 17.51 -1.12
C ALA A 239 -46.68 16.94 -2.30
N ALA A 240 -45.47 17.45 -2.59
CA ALA A 240 -44.60 16.94 -3.62
C ALA A 240 -44.13 15.49 -3.31
N ARG A 241 -43.78 15.21 -2.05
CA ARG A 241 -43.39 13.86 -1.60
C ARG A 241 -44.54 12.85 -1.75
N GLU A 242 -45.80 13.27 -1.46
CA GLU A 242 -46.95 12.41 -1.63
C GLU A 242 -47.15 11.98 -3.10
N VAL A 243 -46.79 12.83 -4.06
CA VAL A 243 -46.80 12.50 -5.50
C VAL A 243 -45.71 11.46 -5.82
N LEU A 244 -44.56 11.49 -5.15
CA LEU A 244 -43.44 10.57 -5.39
C LEU A 244 -43.64 9.21 -4.68
N ARG A 245 -44.37 9.17 -3.58
CA ARG A 245 -44.54 8.00 -2.71
C ARG A 245 -44.91 6.70 -3.45
N PRO A 246 -45.89 6.64 -4.35
CA PRO A 246 -46.23 5.41 -5.04
C PRO A 246 -45.09 4.85 -5.90
N ALA A 247 -44.18 5.71 -6.41
CA ALA A 247 -43.06 5.27 -7.20
C ALA A 247 -41.92 4.75 -6.27
N LEU A 248 -41.76 5.29 -5.09
CA LEU A 248 -40.78 4.86 -4.07
C LEU A 248 -41.20 3.53 -3.41
N GLU A 249 -42.49 3.30 -3.24
CA GLU A 249 -43.05 2.09 -2.62
C GLU A 249 -43.20 0.90 -3.60
N SER A 250 -42.93 1.08 -4.90
CA SER A 250 -42.98 0.00 -5.89
C SER A 250 -41.80 -0.94 -5.71
N PRO A 251 -42.04 -2.26 -5.42
CA PRO A 251 -40.96 -3.17 -5.02
C PRO A 251 -40.09 -3.62 -6.19
N ALA A 252 -38.83 -3.90 -5.93
CA ALA A 252 -37.89 -4.48 -6.88
C ALA A 252 -38.32 -5.87 -7.35
N ALA A 253 -37.93 -6.23 -8.58
CA ALA A 253 -38.17 -7.58 -9.09
C ALA A 253 -37.54 -8.66 -8.16
N PRO A 254 -38.16 -9.83 -7.99
CA PRO A 254 -37.58 -10.91 -7.17
C PRO A 254 -36.19 -11.33 -7.62
N SER A 255 -35.89 -11.23 -8.91
CA SER A 255 -34.58 -11.53 -9.53
C SER A 255 -33.63 -10.36 -9.58
N ALA A 256 -33.97 -9.22 -8.97
CA ALA A 256 -33.07 -8.06 -8.94
C ALA A 256 -31.73 -8.44 -8.29
N HIS A 257 -30.64 -7.96 -8.89
CA HIS A 257 -29.29 -8.13 -8.35
C HIS A 257 -29.23 -7.56 -6.93
N ARG A 258 -28.55 -8.27 -6.02
CA ARG A 258 -28.36 -7.83 -4.64
C ARG A 258 -27.04 -7.08 -4.54
N VAL A 259 -27.07 -5.84 -4.10
CA VAL A 259 -25.91 -5.03 -3.76
C VAL A 259 -25.78 -4.99 -2.25
N SER A 260 -24.75 -5.64 -1.74
CA SER A 260 -24.38 -5.61 -0.32
C SER A 260 -23.53 -4.36 -0.09
N ALA A 261 -24.15 -3.32 0.46
CA ALA A 261 -23.49 -2.05 0.73
C ALA A 261 -22.86 -2.06 2.13
N VAL A 262 -21.67 -1.50 2.26
CA VAL A 262 -20.99 -1.26 3.53
C VAL A 262 -20.37 0.12 3.54
N GLY A 263 -20.60 0.90 4.58
CA GLY A 263 -19.90 2.17 4.77
C GLY A 263 -18.40 1.94 4.85
N HIS A 264 -17.64 2.81 4.22
CA HIS A 264 -16.18 2.73 4.16
C HIS A 264 -15.58 4.13 4.04
N ALA A 265 -14.36 4.26 4.46
CA ALA A 265 -13.47 5.37 4.15
C ALA A 265 -12.08 4.80 3.97
N HIS A 266 -11.64 4.65 2.73
CA HIS A 266 -10.22 4.48 2.46
C HIS A 266 -9.51 5.78 2.88
N ILE A 267 -8.50 5.69 3.74
CA ILE A 267 -7.73 6.85 4.17
C ILE A 267 -6.26 6.55 3.90
N ASP A 268 -5.66 7.29 2.99
CA ASP A 268 -4.24 7.17 2.74
C ASP A 268 -3.45 7.56 3.97
N THR A 269 -2.63 6.62 4.44
CA THR A 269 -1.79 6.80 5.62
C THR A 269 -0.76 7.92 5.44
N ALA A 270 -0.34 8.17 4.21
CA ALA A 270 0.29 9.39 3.72
C ALA A 270 0.18 9.40 2.19
N TRP A 271 0.06 10.56 1.58
CA TRP A 271 0.01 10.71 0.11
C TRP A 271 0.26 12.16 -0.29
N LEU A 272 -0.82 12.92 -0.56
CA LEU A 272 -0.77 14.38 -0.79
C LEU A 272 -0.78 15.16 0.52
N TRP A 273 -0.56 14.50 1.63
CA TRP A 273 -0.43 15.03 3.00
C TRP A 273 0.53 14.16 3.83
N PRO A 274 1.20 14.77 4.83
CA PRO A 274 2.11 14.04 5.70
C PRO A 274 1.37 13.20 6.76
N LEU A 275 2.08 12.25 7.38
CA LEU A 275 1.57 11.36 8.42
C LEU A 275 0.81 12.10 9.54
N ARG A 276 1.29 13.28 9.96
CA ARG A 276 0.63 14.09 11.00
C ARG A 276 -0.82 14.49 10.64
N GLU A 277 -1.10 14.70 9.35
CA GLU A 277 -2.46 15.03 8.89
C GLU A 277 -3.35 13.80 8.87
N THR A 278 -2.82 12.64 8.58
CA THR A 278 -3.59 11.39 8.61
C THR A 278 -4.12 11.09 10.01
N VAL A 279 -3.32 11.31 11.06
CA VAL A 279 -3.79 11.20 12.45
C VAL A 279 -5.03 12.05 12.70
N ARG A 280 -5.04 13.28 12.18
CA ARG A 280 -6.18 14.22 12.29
C ARG A 280 -7.36 13.81 11.40
N LYS A 281 -7.09 13.32 10.16
CA LYS A 281 -8.12 12.83 9.23
C LYS A 281 -8.88 11.62 9.79
N VAL A 282 -8.17 10.70 10.43
CA VAL A 282 -8.78 9.54 11.09
C VAL A 282 -9.73 9.99 12.20
N ALA A 283 -9.32 10.93 13.05
CA ALA A 283 -10.18 11.48 14.11
C ALA A 283 -11.42 12.19 13.54
N ARG A 284 -11.26 12.98 12.46
CA ARG A 284 -12.36 13.64 11.76
C ARG A 284 -13.35 12.64 11.17
N THR A 285 -12.85 11.64 10.44
CA THR A 285 -13.69 10.62 9.80
C THR A 285 -14.46 9.82 10.84
N LEU A 286 -13.78 9.30 11.87
CA LEU A 286 -14.41 8.44 12.85
C LEU A 286 -15.35 9.18 13.81
N SER A 287 -15.13 10.47 14.05
CA SER A 287 -16.11 11.29 14.78
C SER A 287 -17.42 11.44 14.01
N ASN A 288 -17.37 11.64 12.69
CA ASN A 288 -18.55 11.67 11.82
C ASN A 288 -19.25 10.30 11.75
N VAL A 289 -18.47 9.24 11.52
CA VAL A 289 -18.99 7.87 11.39
C VAL A 289 -19.71 7.43 12.67
N THR A 290 -19.10 7.64 13.83
CA THR A 290 -19.72 7.25 15.11
C THR A 290 -20.97 8.06 15.42
N GLN A 291 -21.04 9.33 15.02
CA GLN A 291 -22.25 10.14 15.14
C GLN A 291 -23.38 9.62 14.22
N LEU A 292 -23.07 9.28 12.96
CA LEU A 292 -24.04 8.66 12.07
C LEU A 292 -24.57 7.32 12.60
N MET A 293 -23.73 6.53 13.27
CA MET A 293 -24.15 5.29 13.92
C MET A 293 -25.14 5.50 15.06
N ASP A 294 -25.08 6.64 15.75
CA ASP A 294 -26.05 7.01 16.78
C ASP A 294 -27.44 7.30 16.17
N GLU A 295 -27.47 7.92 15.00
CA GLU A 295 -28.70 8.31 14.29
C GLU A 295 -29.27 7.15 13.42
N HIS A 296 -28.43 6.19 12.99
CA HIS A 296 -28.76 5.11 12.07
C HIS A 296 -28.35 3.74 12.62
N PRO A 297 -29.18 3.04 13.38
CA PRO A 297 -28.85 1.74 14.02
C PRO A 297 -28.45 0.64 13.03
N ASP A 298 -28.97 0.69 11.81
CA ASP A 298 -28.66 -0.29 10.77
C ASP A 298 -27.39 0.02 9.99
N PHE A 299 -26.78 1.18 10.22
CA PHE A 299 -25.55 1.57 9.54
C PHE A 299 -24.37 0.68 9.98
N ARG A 300 -23.61 0.20 9.00
CA ARG A 300 -22.41 -0.61 9.17
C ARG A 300 -21.25 0.08 8.46
N PHE A 301 -20.12 0.17 9.15
CA PHE A 301 -18.91 0.81 8.63
C PHE A 301 -17.70 -0.10 8.80
N ALA A 302 -17.04 -0.42 7.69
CA ALA A 302 -15.82 -1.21 7.65
C ALA A 302 -14.59 -0.30 7.61
N MET A 303 -13.58 -0.60 8.42
CA MET A 303 -12.30 0.10 8.43
C MET A 303 -11.14 -0.87 8.50
N SER A 304 -10.20 -0.71 7.57
CA SER A 304 -8.89 -1.36 7.53
C SER A 304 -7.84 -0.54 8.26
N GLN A 305 -6.59 -1.01 8.30
CA GLN A 305 -5.40 -0.33 8.81
C GLN A 305 -5.37 -0.12 10.33
N ALA A 306 -4.85 -1.12 11.04
CA ALA A 306 -4.71 -1.10 12.50
C ALA A 306 -3.91 0.11 13.02
N GLN A 307 -2.88 0.55 12.28
CA GLN A 307 -2.07 1.72 12.62
C GLN A 307 -2.90 3.00 12.82
N GLN A 308 -3.90 3.21 11.99
CA GLN A 308 -4.76 4.39 12.09
C GLN A 308 -5.58 4.38 13.38
N LEU A 309 -6.08 3.23 13.78
CA LEU A 309 -6.80 3.06 15.05
C LEU A 309 -5.85 3.14 16.27
N ALA A 310 -4.60 2.70 16.13
CA ALA A 310 -3.58 2.89 17.16
C ALA A 310 -3.28 4.37 17.41
N TRP A 311 -3.18 5.18 16.36
CA TRP A 311 -3.06 6.64 16.49
C TRP A 311 -4.29 7.28 17.13
N LEU A 312 -5.49 6.84 16.74
CA LEU A 312 -6.72 7.36 17.36
C LEU A 312 -6.75 7.04 18.85
N LYS A 313 -6.36 5.83 19.26
CA LYS A 313 -6.25 5.43 20.68
C LYS A 313 -5.31 6.36 21.46
N GLU A 314 -4.18 6.70 20.88
CA GLU A 314 -3.17 7.55 21.51
C GLU A 314 -3.59 9.02 21.59
N ARG A 315 -4.15 9.57 20.49
CA ARG A 315 -4.35 11.02 20.33
C ARG A 315 -5.77 11.48 20.63
N HIS A 316 -6.78 10.63 20.44
CA HIS A 316 -8.20 10.92 20.65
C HIS A 316 -8.89 9.74 21.36
N PRO A 317 -8.50 9.42 22.61
CA PRO A 317 -8.98 8.25 23.34
C PRO A 317 -10.50 8.24 23.55
N GLU A 318 -11.16 9.40 23.61
CA GLU A 318 -12.60 9.51 23.71
C GLU A 318 -13.34 9.09 22.42
N VAL A 319 -12.78 9.41 21.26
CA VAL A 319 -13.31 8.96 19.96
C VAL A 319 -13.06 7.47 19.80
N TYR A 320 -11.87 7.00 20.22
CA TYR A 320 -11.53 5.58 20.20
C TYR A 320 -12.47 4.74 21.07
N ALA A 321 -12.81 5.20 22.28
CA ALA A 321 -13.76 4.53 23.16
C ALA A 321 -15.16 4.40 22.52
N ARG A 322 -15.62 5.43 21.79
CA ARG A 322 -16.86 5.37 21.01
C ARG A 322 -16.77 4.32 19.89
N VAL A 323 -15.65 4.27 19.18
CA VAL A 323 -15.40 3.25 18.15
C VAL A 323 -15.45 1.84 18.74
N GLN A 324 -14.84 1.59 19.91
CA GLN A 324 -14.91 0.30 20.60
C GLN A 324 -16.34 -0.06 21.02
N GLU A 325 -17.14 0.91 21.47
CA GLU A 325 -18.54 0.68 21.77
C GLU A 325 -19.33 0.27 20.51
N LYS A 326 -19.12 0.98 19.39
CA LYS A 326 -19.77 0.66 18.12
C LYS A 326 -19.30 -0.69 17.52
N ALA A 327 -18.09 -1.10 17.80
CA ALA A 327 -17.61 -2.43 17.43
C ALA A 327 -18.36 -3.55 18.21
N LYS A 328 -18.61 -3.36 19.50
CA LYS A 328 -19.39 -4.29 20.33
C LYS A 328 -20.84 -4.46 19.84
N THR A 329 -21.44 -3.40 19.29
CA THR A 329 -22.79 -3.46 18.70
C THR A 329 -22.80 -3.98 17.27
N GLY A 330 -21.63 -4.22 16.66
CA GLY A 330 -21.50 -4.68 15.29
C GLY A 330 -21.80 -3.61 14.23
N GLN A 331 -21.80 -2.32 14.60
CA GLN A 331 -21.88 -1.21 13.67
C GLN A 331 -20.53 -0.85 13.08
N PHE A 332 -19.48 -0.80 13.91
CA PHE A 332 -18.10 -0.64 13.46
C PHE A 332 -17.45 -2.02 13.24
N LEU A 333 -16.84 -2.21 12.08
CA LEU A 333 -16.34 -3.50 11.62
C LEU A 333 -14.84 -3.38 11.30
N PRO A 334 -13.94 -3.84 12.18
CA PRO A 334 -12.55 -4.02 11.81
C PRO A 334 -12.43 -5.03 10.65
N VAL A 335 -11.74 -4.65 9.57
CA VAL A 335 -11.45 -5.48 8.40
C VAL A 335 -9.98 -5.33 8.00
N GLY A 336 -9.54 -6.04 6.97
CA GLY A 336 -8.23 -5.84 6.35
C GLY A 336 -7.12 -6.71 6.89
N SER A 337 -7.13 -7.08 8.14
CA SER A 337 -6.15 -7.98 8.78
C SER A 337 -4.70 -7.47 8.81
N LEU A 338 -4.41 -6.24 8.40
CA LEU A 338 -3.07 -5.69 8.21
C LEU A 338 -2.79 -4.51 9.14
N TRP A 339 -1.50 -4.23 9.37
CA TRP A 339 -1.06 -3.05 10.13
C TRP A 339 -1.38 -1.75 9.38
N VAL A 340 -1.00 -1.68 8.09
CA VAL A 340 -1.46 -0.68 7.11
C VAL A 340 -1.97 -1.40 5.86
N GLU A 341 -2.43 -0.69 4.85
CA GLU A 341 -2.63 -1.21 3.49
C GLU A 341 -1.31 -1.06 2.71
N PRO A 342 -0.41 -2.07 2.73
CA PRO A 342 0.92 -1.92 2.17
C PRO A 342 0.92 -2.09 0.66
N ASP A 343 2.01 -1.65 0.01
CA ASP A 343 2.36 -2.20 -1.29
C ASP A 343 2.63 -3.69 -1.17
N THR A 344 2.02 -4.51 -2.01
CA THR A 344 2.13 -5.97 -1.94
C THR A 344 3.13 -6.55 -2.92
N ASN A 345 3.65 -5.76 -3.88
CA ASN A 345 4.65 -6.21 -4.83
C ASN A 345 6.08 -6.06 -4.28
N ILE A 346 6.38 -4.94 -3.64
CA ILE A 346 7.73 -4.58 -3.22
C ILE A 346 8.00 -4.75 -1.71
N THR A 347 6.97 -4.99 -0.90
CA THR A 347 7.12 -5.43 0.49
C THR A 347 7.69 -6.86 0.54
N GLY A 348 8.72 -7.10 1.34
CA GLY A 348 9.37 -8.40 1.50
C GLY A 348 8.46 -9.44 2.17
N GLY A 349 8.77 -10.73 1.98
CA GLY A 349 7.91 -11.83 2.45
C GLY A 349 7.69 -11.82 3.95
N GLU A 350 8.75 -11.75 4.74
CA GLU A 350 8.63 -11.70 6.20
C GLU A 350 7.93 -10.43 6.68
N ALA A 351 8.20 -9.28 6.05
CA ALA A 351 7.51 -8.03 6.37
C ALA A 351 6.00 -8.12 6.10
N PHE A 352 5.59 -8.75 4.98
CA PHE A 352 4.17 -8.97 4.72
C PHE A 352 3.52 -9.92 5.74
N ALA A 353 4.23 -10.97 6.18
CA ALA A 353 3.77 -11.81 7.29
C ALA A 353 3.58 -10.98 8.58
N ARG A 354 4.51 -10.03 8.87
CA ARG A 354 4.40 -9.14 10.04
C ARG A 354 3.29 -8.11 9.90
N GLN A 355 2.97 -7.62 8.70
CA GLN A 355 1.76 -6.83 8.46
C GLN A 355 0.51 -7.56 8.97
N LEU A 356 0.37 -8.85 8.64
CA LEU A 356 -0.72 -9.70 9.09
C LEU A 356 -0.69 -9.94 10.61
N VAL A 357 0.48 -10.25 11.16
CA VAL A 357 0.62 -10.54 12.59
C VAL A 357 0.25 -9.32 13.43
N HIS A 358 0.83 -8.15 13.15
CA HIS A 358 0.57 -6.93 13.93
C HIS A 358 -0.86 -6.42 13.73
N GLY A 359 -1.39 -6.48 12.50
CA GLY A 359 -2.77 -6.07 12.22
C GLY A 359 -3.79 -6.94 12.95
N LYS A 360 -3.70 -8.25 12.79
CA LYS A 360 -4.65 -9.19 13.42
C LYS A 360 -4.57 -9.17 14.94
N ARG A 361 -3.36 -9.13 15.53
CA ARG A 361 -3.19 -9.01 16.98
C ARG A 361 -3.82 -7.73 17.50
N PHE A 362 -3.60 -6.60 16.85
CA PHE A 362 -4.24 -5.36 17.27
C PHE A 362 -5.77 -5.47 17.30
N TYR A 363 -6.38 -6.02 16.26
CA TYR A 363 -7.83 -6.15 16.22
C TYR A 363 -8.34 -7.15 17.26
N LEU A 364 -7.61 -8.23 17.50
CA LEU A 364 -7.97 -9.22 18.51
C LEU A 364 -7.86 -8.64 19.93
N ASP A 365 -6.76 -7.96 20.24
CA ASP A 365 -6.47 -7.42 21.57
C ASP A 365 -7.38 -6.24 21.91
N GLU A 366 -7.64 -5.36 20.94
CA GLU A 366 -8.38 -4.10 21.17
C GLU A 366 -9.88 -4.22 20.98
N PHE A 367 -10.33 -5.13 20.13
CA PHE A 367 -11.75 -5.26 19.77
C PHE A 367 -12.32 -6.67 20.03
N GLY A 368 -11.48 -7.65 20.33
CA GLY A 368 -11.89 -9.06 20.43
C GLY A 368 -12.33 -9.65 19.09
N VAL A 369 -11.90 -9.08 17.96
CA VAL A 369 -12.31 -9.47 16.61
C VAL A 369 -11.16 -10.15 15.89
N GLU A 370 -11.35 -11.40 15.49
CA GLU A 370 -10.46 -12.05 14.55
C GLU A 370 -10.92 -11.77 13.12
N THR A 371 -10.22 -10.83 12.45
CA THR A 371 -10.52 -10.46 11.06
C THR A 371 -10.26 -11.61 10.09
N ARG A 372 -11.12 -11.76 9.09
CA ARG A 372 -11.05 -12.85 8.09
C ARG A 372 -11.02 -12.35 6.65
N GLU A 373 -11.11 -11.08 6.46
CA GLU A 373 -11.05 -10.39 5.19
C GLU A 373 -9.67 -9.72 5.01
N MET A 374 -9.03 -9.93 3.86
CA MET A 374 -7.99 -9.06 3.33
C MET A 374 -8.67 -7.97 2.53
N TRP A 375 -8.46 -6.71 2.91
CA TRP A 375 -9.15 -5.55 2.34
C TRP A 375 -8.13 -4.53 1.84
N LEU A 376 -7.88 -4.53 0.53
CA LEU A 376 -6.89 -3.70 -0.14
C LEU A 376 -7.52 -2.99 -1.34
N PRO A 377 -8.29 -1.92 -1.13
CA PRO A 377 -9.06 -1.30 -2.19
C PRO A 377 -8.18 -0.60 -3.23
N ASP A 378 -7.02 -0.05 -2.85
CA ASP A 378 -6.22 0.84 -3.70
C ASP A 378 -4.76 0.40 -3.94
N THR A 379 -4.33 -0.76 -3.45
CA THR A 379 -2.95 -1.27 -3.63
C THR A 379 -2.67 -1.65 -5.10
N PHE A 380 -1.42 -1.45 -5.56
CA PHE A 380 -1.03 -1.40 -6.97
C PHE A 380 -0.63 -2.76 -7.57
N GLY A 381 -1.50 -3.75 -7.43
CA GLY A 381 -1.28 -5.13 -7.88
C GLY A 381 -0.85 -6.05 -6.73
N TYR A 382 -0.94 -7.38 -6.95
CA TYR A 382 -0.87 -8.36 -5.87
C TYR A 382 -0.03 -9.55 -6.30
N ASN A 383 1.01 -9.89 -5.49
CA ASN A 383 1.91 -10.98 -5.79
C ASN A 383 1.29 -12.37 -5.49
N ALA A 384 1.81 -13.39 -6.14
CA ALA A 384 1.27 -14.74 -6.10
C ALA A 384 1.53 -15.52 -4.79
N ALA A 385 2.30 -14.98 -3.84
CA ALA A 385 2.49 -15.60 -2.52
C ALA A 385 1.37 -15.25 -1.53
N MET A 386 0.61 -14.18 -1.79
CA MET A 386 -0.42 -13.69 -0.87
C MET A 386 -1.49 -14.72 -0.50
N PRO A 387 -2.03 -15.56 -1.41
CA PRO A 387 -3.03 -16.57 -1.03
C PRO A 387 -2.58 -17.49 0.10
N GLN A 388 -1.33 -17.94 0.07
CA GLN A 388 -0.78 -18.79 1.13
C GLN A 388 -0.62 -18.01 2.44
N LEU A 389 -0.06 -16.80 2.41
CA LEU A 389 0.11 -15.96 3.60
C LEU A 389 -1.23 -15.61 4.25
N MET A 390 -2.24 -15.28 3.45
CA MET A 390 -3.61 -15.09 3.93
C MET A 390 -4.14 -16.34 4.63
N LYS A 391 -3.99 -17.50 4.01
CA LYS A 391 -4.45 -18.77 4.60
C LYS A 391 -3.74 -19.07 5.91
N LEU A 392 -2.42 -18.90 5.97
CA LEU A 392 -1.61 -19.11 7.18
C LEU A 392 -1.92 -18.11 8.31
N ALA A 393 -2.53 -16.96 7.98
CA ALA A 393 -3.04 -16.01 8.96
C ALA A 393 -4.52 -16.22 9.31
N GLY A 394 -5.19 -17.24 8.78
CA GLY A 394 -6.62 -17.48 8.99
C GLY A 394 -7.55 -16.51 8.24
N VAL A 395 -7.04 -15.80 7.22
CA VAL A 395 -7.85 -15.00 6.31
C VAL A 395 -8.53 -15.92 5.30
N ARG A 396 -9.81 -15.66 5.04
CA ARG A 396 -10.66 -16.48 4.15
C ARG A 396 -11.00 -15.80 2.83
N TRP A 397 -11.07 -14.48 2.83
CA TRP A 397 -11.62 -13.70 1.73
C TRP A 397 -10.69 -12.54 1.36
N PHE A 398 -10.70 -12.19 0.08
CA PHE A 398 -9.92 -11.09 -0.46
C PHE A 398 -10.80 -10.11 -1.22
N LEU A 399 -10.61 -8.81 -0.97
CA LEU A 399 -11.27 -7.72 -1.65
C LEU A 399 -10.28 -6.72 -2.20
N THR A 400 -10.45 -6.39 -3.47
CA THR A 400 -9.90 -5.19 -4.13
C THR A 400 -10.78 -4.78 -5.28
N GLN A 401 -10.66 -3.52 -5.71
CA GLN A 401 -11.20 -3.08 -7.00
C GLN A 401 -10.12 -2.51 -7.93
N LYS A 402 -8.87 -2.34 -7.45
CA LYS A 402 -7.81 -1.64 -8.19
C LYS A 402 -7.50 -2.23 -9.56
N ILE A 403 -7.68 -3.53 -9.75
CA ILE A 403 -7.48 -4.18 -11.05
C ILE A 403 -8.47 -3.69 -12.13
N SER A 404 -9.58 -3.03 -11.76
CA SER A 404 -10.46 -2.35 -12.71
C SER A 404 -9.79 -1.19 -13.45
N TRP A 405 -8.64 -0.70 -12.93
CA TRP A 405 -7.84 0.37 -13.53
C TRP A 405 -6.90 -0.12 -14.64
N ASN A 406 -6.87 -1.40 -14.94
CA ASN A 406 -6.08 -1.94 -16.05
C ASN A 406 -6.36 -1.18 -17.34
N THR A 407 -5.28 -0.76 -18.02
CA THR A 407 -5.36 0.09 -19.21
C THR A 407 -5.65 -0.67 -20.51
N THR A 408 -5.28 -1.95 -20.55
CA THR A 408 -5.39 -2.78 -21.76
C THR A 408 -6.40 -3.90 -21.62
N ASN A 409 -6.32 -4.68 -20.53
CA ASN A 409 -7.14 -5.89 -20.37
C ASN A 409 -8.15 -5.71 -19.24
N LYS A 410 -9.43 -5.91 -19.58
CA LYS A 410 -10.46 -5.99 -18.56
C LYS A 410 -10.39 -7.33 -17.84
N PHE A 411 -10.32 -7.30 -16.50
CA PHE A 411 -10.30 -8.53 -15.71
C PHE A 411 -11.62 -9.31 -15.92
N PRO A 412 -11.56 -10.64 -16.18
CA PRO A 412 -12.73 -11.40 -16.66
C PRO A 412 -13.74 -11.78 -15.58
N HIS A 413 -13.43 -11.59 -14.30
CA HIS A 413 -14.25 -12.02 -13.16
C HIS A 413 -14.37 -10.92 -12.12
N HIS A 414 -15.49 -10.90 -11.40
CA HIS A 414 -15.68 -10.13 -10.19
C HIS A 414 -15.71 -11.02 -8.94
N THR A 415 -16.13 -12.26 -9.10
CA THR A 415 -16.19 -13.27 -8.03
C THR A 415 -15.48 -14.54 -8.48
N PHE A 416 -14.37 -14.90 -7.83
CA PHE A 416 -13.51 -15.98 -8.28
C PHE A 416 -12.67 -16.56 -7.13
N ARG A 417 -11.92 -17.64 -7.39
CA ARG A 417 -10.90 -18.17 -6.49
C ARG A 417 -9.53 -17.78 -7.01
N TRP A 418 -8.77 -17.07 -6.18
CA TRP A 418 -7.40 -16.69 -6.50
C TRP A 418 -6.45 -17.77 -5.99
N GLU A 419 -5.64 -18.37 -6.90
CA GLU A 419 -4.68 -19.43 -6.61
C GLU A 419 -3.26 -18.88 -6.59
N GLY A 420 -2.55 -19.11 -5.48
CA GLY A 420 -1.16 -18.70 -5.28
C GLY A 420 -0.12 -19.71 -5.80
N LEU A 421 1.16 -19.40 -5.50
CA LEU A 421 2.31 -20.21 -5.94
C LEU A 421 2.26 -21.67 -5.50
N ASP A 422 1.79 -21.93 -4.30
CA ASP A 422 1.73 -23.25 -3.68
C ASP A 422 0.42 -24.01 -3.98
N GLY A 423 -0.49 -23.43 -4.77
CA GLY A 423 -1.82 -23.94 -5.06
C GLY A 423 -2.90 -23.59 -4.03
N THR A 424 -2.57 -22.80 -3.01
CA THR A 424 -3.57 -22.28 -2.06
C THR A 424 -4.56 -21.35 -2.77
N ARG A 425 -5.85 -21.50 -2.46
CA ARG A 425 -6.94 -20.71 -3.05
C ARG A 425 -7.66 -19.89 -2.00
N ILE A 426 -7.91 -18.61 -2.35
CA ILE A 426 -8.69 -17.66 -1.55
C ILE A 426 -9.89 -17.18 -2.38
N PHE A 427 -11.07 -17.18 -1.77
CA PHE A 427 -12.28 -16.65 -2.41
C PHE A 427 -12.18 -15.12 -2.46
N SER A 428 -12.29 -14.55 -3.66
CA SER A 428 -11.99 -13.16 -3.96
C SER A 428 -13.18 -12.47 -4.61
N HIS A 429 -13.36 -11.19 -4.28
CA HIS A 429 -14.38 -10.36 -4.90
C HIS A 429 -13.83 -8.98 -5.27
N PHE A 430 -14.08 -8.57 -6.52
CA PHE A 430 -13.80 -7.23 -7.02
C PHE A 430 -15.13 -6.48 -7.17
N PRO A 431 -15.41 -5.44 -6.37
CA PRO A 431 -16.62 -4.65 -6.48
C PRO A 431 -16.86 -4.14 -7.91
N PRO A 432 -17.93 -4.56 -8.59
CA PRO A 432 -18.16 -4.20 -10.01
C PRO A 432 -18.56 -2.74 -10.22
N VAL A 433 -18.67 -1.97 -9.16
CA VAL A 433 -18.85 -0.51 -9.21
C VAL A 433 -17.57 0.22 -9.63
N ASP A 434 -16.42 -0.47 -9.63
CA ASP A 434 -15.08 0.02 -10.01
C ASP A 434 -14.60 1.22 -9.16
N THR A 435 -15.13 1.37 -7.96
CA THR A 435 -14.70 2.37 -6.97
C THR A 435 -14.89 1.86 -5.56
N TYR A 436 -14.07 2.32 -4.63
CA TYR A 436 -14.25 2.14 -3.18
C TYR A 436 -14.88 3.37 -2.52
N ASN A 437 -15.17 4.42 -3.29
CA ASN A 437 -15.73 5.71 -2.86
C ASN A 437 -17.15 5.93 -3.39
N ALA A 438 -17.96 4.86 -3.51
CA ALA A 438 -19.31 4.99 -4.06
C ALA A 438 -20.21 5.90 -3.22
N GLU A 439 -21.12 6.61 -3.88
CA GLU A 439 -22.14 7.47 -3.26
C GLU A 439 -23.54 6.83 -3.27
N ILE A 440 -23.68 5.59 -3.73
CA ILE A 440 -24.94 4.86 -3.93
C ILE A 440 -25.89 5.62 -4.87
N THR A 441 -25.37 6.07 -5.99
CA THR A 441 -26.17 6.74 -7.03
C THR A 441 -26.79 5.74 -7.99
N GLY A 442 -27.87 6.14 -8.67
CA GLY A 442 -28.48 5.30 -9.70
C GLY A 442 -27.52 4.92 -10.83
N ALA A 443 -26.59 5.80 -11.19
CA ALA A 443 -25.57 5.53 -12.20
C ALA A 443 -24.56 4.47 -11.75
N GLU A 444 -24.05 4.58 -10.53
CA GLU A 444 -23.13 3.59 -9.94
C GLU A 444 -23.79 2.21 -9.83
N LEU A 445 -25.03 2.16 -9.38
CA LEU A 445 -25.77 0.90 -9.26
C LEU A 445 -26.03 0.25 -10.62
N ALA A 446 -26.39 1.04 -11.62
CA ALA A 446 -26.55 0.53 -12.99
C ALA A 446 -25.23 0.05 -13.58
N HIS A 447 -24.13 0.79 -13.34
CA HIS A 447 -22.79 0.38 -13.73
C HIS A 447 -22.41 -0.94 -13.06
N ALA A 448 -22.57 -1.06 -11.74
CA ALA A 448 -22.23 -2.27 -11.00
C ALA A 448 -22.95 -3.52 -11.55
N VAL A 449 -24.26 -3.43 -11.82
CA VAL A 449 -25.03 -4.54 -12.43
C VAL A 449 -24.60 -4.82 -13.87
N GLY A 450 -24.42 -3.77 -14.67
CA GLY A 450 -24.00 -3.88 -16.06
C GLY A 450 -22.61 -4.47 -16.21
N ASN A 451 -21.70 -4.06 -15.37
CA ASN A 451 -20.28 -4.43 -15.35
C ASN A 451 -20.02 -5.84 -14.79
N PHE A 452 -20.85 -6.32 -13.85
CA PHE A 452 -20.65 -7.63 -13.20
C PHE A 452 -20.48 -8.74 -14.25
N GLN A 453 -19.36 -9.50 -14.18
CA GLN A 453 -19.00 -10.45 -15.24
C GLN A 453 -19.60 -11.85 -15.00
N ASP A 454 -19.81 -12.25 -13.74
CA ASP A 454 -20.22 -13.62 -13.39
C ASP A 454 -21.75 -13.80 -13.42
N LYS A 455 -22.43 -13.10 -14.34
CA LYS A 455 -23.88 -13.16 -14.54
C LYS A 455 -24.36 -14.58 -14.83
N GLY A 456 -25.46 -14.96 -14.20
CA GLY A 456 -26.07 -16.28 -14.37
C GLY A 456 -25.51 -17.35 -13.44
N ALA A 457 -24.31 -17.13 -12.91
CA ALA A 457 -23.69 -17.98 -11.88
C ALA A 457 -23.84 -17.38 -10.48
N ALA A 458 -23.70 -16.06 -10.37
CA ALA A 458 -23.93 -15.30 -9.15
C ALA A 458 -24.84 -14.10 -9.40
N ASN A 459 -25.57 -13.65 -8.38
CA ASN A 459 -26.50 -12.51 -8.45
C ASN A 459 -26.31 -11.52 -7.28
N SER A 460 -25.10 -11.46 -6.72
CA SER A 460 -24.78 -10.53 -5.65
C SER A 460 -23.39 -9.92 -5.81
N SER A 461 -23.21 -8.68 -5.35
CA SER A 461 -21.94 -7.98 -5.32
C SER A 461 -21.82 -7.09 -4.08
N LEU A 462 -20.57 -6.76 -3.68
CA LEU A 462 -20.28 -5.82 -2.61
C LEU A 462 -20.10 -4.41 -3.20
N LEU A 463 -20.48 -3.40 -2.43
CA LEU A 463 -20.31 -1.98 -2.75
C LEU A 463 -19.85 -1.23 -1.49
N PRO A 464 -18.57 -0.88 -1.38
CA PRO A 464 -18.08 0.06 -0.38
C PRO A 464 -18.57 1.48 -0.72
N PHE A 465 -19.12 2.22 0.24
CA PHE A 465 -19.60 3.58 0.02
C PHE A 465 -19.13 4.56 1.09
N GLY A 466 -18.82 5.75 0.67
CA GLY A 466 -18.30 6.83 1.50
C GLY A 466 -17.09 7.50 0.86
N TYR A 467 -16.85 8.74 1.19
CA TYR A 467 -15.68 9.47 0.69
C TYR A 467 -14.40 8.92 1.32
N GLY A 468 -13.39 8.66 0.46
CA GLY A 468 -12.12 8.07 0.80
C GLY A 468 -10.93 8.87 0.29
N ASP A 469 -9.78 8.20 0.21
CA ASP A 469 -8.44 8.74 0.02
C ASP A 469 -8.06 9.70 1.16
N GLY A 470 -8.61 10.90 1.20
CA GLY A 470 -8.45 11.84 2.31
C GLY A 470 -9.40 11.64 3.49
N GLY A 471 -10.23 10.61 3.46
CA GLY A 471 -11.23 10.33 4.47
C GLY A 471 -12.54 11.11 4.27
N GLY A 472 -13.35 11.20 5.32
CA GLY A 472 -14.70 11.79 5.29
C GLY A 472 -15.79 10.74 5.53
N GLY A 473 -15.69 9.61 4.86
CA GLY A 473 -16.59 8.47 4.99
C GLY A 473 -18.00 8.72 4.46
N PRO A 474 -18.98 7.90 4.85
CA PRO A 474 -20.38 8.06 4.50
C PRO A 474 -21.00 9.35 5.00
N THR A 475 -22.00 9.84 4.28
CA THR A 475 -22.82 10.97 4.66
C THR A 475 -24.26 10.54 4.93
N ARG A 476 -25.05 11.42 5.59
CA ARG A 476 -26.49 11.19 5.83
C ARG A 476 -27.26 11.05 4.49
N GLU A 477 -26.80 11.72 3.43
CA GLU A 477 -27.40 11.63 2.10
C GLU A 477 -27.21 10.24 1.48
N MET A 478 -26.03 9.63 1.64
CA MET A 478 -25.77 8.25 1.18
C MET A 478 -26.65 7.24 1.92
N LEU A 479 -26.79 7.39 3.25
CA LEU A 479 -27.69 6.55 4.05
C LEU A 479 -29.16 6.77 3.67
N GLY A 480 -29.55 8.00 3.39
CA GLY A 480 -30.88 8.35 2.88
C GLY A 480 -31.18 7.70 1.52
N ARG A 481 -30.18 7.64 0.62
CA ARG A 481 -30.28 6.91 -0.66
C ARG A 481 -30.38 5.40 -0.45
N ALA A 482 -29.51 4.82 0.37
CA ALA A 482 -29.52 3.39 0.68
C ALA A 482 -30.87 2.91 1.20
N ALA A 483 -31.48 3.66 2.13
CA ALA A 483 -32.80 3.33 2.68
C ALA A 483 -33.90 3.28 1.60
N ARG A 484 -33.87 4.17 0.60
CA ARG A 484 -34.84 4.21 -0.50
C ARG A 484 -34.63 3.13 -1.56
N LEU A 485 -33.40 2.69 -1.71
CA LEU A 485 -32.96 1.70 -2.71
C LEU A 485 -33.01 0.25 -2.20
N GLY A 486 -33.45 0.05 -0.97
CA GLY A 486 -33.56 -1.29 -0.37
C GLY A 486 -34.50 -2.22 -1.10
N ASP A 487 -35.62 -1.72 -1.65
CA ASP A 487 -36.61 -2.47 -2.41
C ASP A 487 -37.34 -1.55 -3.40
N LEU A 488 -36.66 -1.10 -4.47
CA LEU A 488 -37.17 -0.14 -5.44
C LEU A 488 -37.23 -0.74 -6.85
N GLU A 489 -38.38 -0.70 -7.49
CA GLU A 489 -38.59 -1.20 -8.85
C GLU A 489 -37.69 -0.52 -9.87
N GLY A 490 -36.98 -1.33 -10.66
CA GLY A 490 -36.00 -0.88 -11.67
C GLY A 490 -34.58 -0.72 -11.13
N SER A 491 -34.37 -0.85 -9.83
CA SER A 491 -33.06 -0.81 -9.18
C SER A 491 -32.61 -2.19 -8.69
N PRO A 492 -31.32 -2.47 -8.56
CA PRO A 492 -30.87 -3.58 -7.72
C PRO A 492 -31.29 -3.33 -6.25
N ARG A 493 -31.36 -4.39 -5.47
CA ARG A 493 -31.66 -4.30 -4.03
C ARG A 493 -30.42 -3.94 -3.26
N VAL A 494 -30.40 -2.79 -2.62
CA VAL A 494 -29.29 -2.33 -1.78
C VAL A 494 -29.54 -2.73 -0.33
N VAL A 495 -28.62 -3.51 0.24
CA VAL A 495 -28.73 -3.96 1.65
C VAL A 495 -27.46 -3.57 2.38
N VAL A 496 -27.60 -2.77 3.43
CA VAL A 496 -26.46 -2.44 4.30
C VAL A 496 -26.19 -3.61 5.24
N GLU A 497 -25.04 -4.27 5.09
CA GLU A 497 -24.69 -5.46 5.85
C GLU A 497 -23.18 -5.61 6.07
N ARG A 498 -22.76 -6.61 6.86
CA ARG A 498 -21.35 -6.88 7.10
C ARG A 498 -20.69 -7.53 5.88
N PRO A 499 -19.43 -7.17 5.54
CA PRO A 499 -18.68 -7.86 4.47
C PRO A 499 -18.64 -9.38 4.64
N ALA A 500 -18.44 -9.87 5.86
CA ALA A 500 -18.43 -11.31 6.15
C ALA A 500 -19.74 -12.03 5.77
N ASP A 501 -20.90 -11.36 5.92
CA ASP A 501 -22.20 -11.94 5.54
C ASP A 501 -22.35 -12.01 4.01
N PHE A 502 -21.85 -10.99 3.31
CA PHE A 502 -21.74 -11.01 1.85
C PHE A 502 -20.85 -12.16 1.39
N PHE A 503 -19.61 -12.24 1.88
CA PHE A 503 -18.65 -13.24 1.43
C PHE A 503 -19.14 -14.68 1.71
N ALA A 504 -19.70 -14.93 2.90
CA ALA A 504 -20.24 -16.26 3.23
C ALA A 504 -21.38 -16.66 2.29
N ARG A 505 -22.26 -15.73 1.94
CA ARG A 505 -23.35 -15.97 0.99
C ARG A 505 -22.82 -16.13 -0.44
N ALA A 506 -21.93 -15.26 -0.91
CA ALA A 506 -21.36 -15.31 -2.26
C ALA A 506 -20.57 -16.61 -2.48
N GLU A 507 -19.82 -17.09 -1.49
CA GLU A 507 -19.11 -18.37 -1.54
C GLU A 507 -20.06 -19.56 -1.60
N ALA A 508 -21.21 -19.50 -0.90
CA ALA A 508 -22.24 -20.52 -0.94
C ALA A 508 -23.05 -20.48 -2.24
N GLU A 509 -23.30 -19.30 -2.80
CA GLU A 509 -24.01 -19.08 -4.07
C GLU A 509 -23.18 -19.57 -5.27
N TYR A 510 -21.86 -19.41 -5.22
CA TYR A 510 -20.94 -19.72 -6.32
C TYR A 510 -19.84 -20.73 -5.91
N PRO A 511 -20.18 -21.99 -5.59
CA PRO A 511 -19.22 -22.98 -5.08
C PRO A 511 -18.16 -23.38 -6.11
N ASP A 512 -18.48 -23.33 -7.40
CA ASP A 512 -17.62 -23.63 -8.56
C ASP A 512 -17.09 -22.37 -9.23
N ALA A 513 -16.87 -21.30 -8.47
CA ALA A 513 -16.29 -20.05 -8.96
C ALA A 513 -14.97 -20.29 -9.72
N PRO A 514 -14.74 -19.58 -10.85
CA PRO A 514 -13.56 -19.74 -11.68
C PRO A 514 -12.27 -19.49 -10.88
N VAL A 515 -11.17 -20.06 -11.37
CA VAL A 515 -9.87 -19.92 -10.72
C VAL A 515 -8.95 -19.03 -11.56
N TRP A 516 -8.42 -17.97 -10.93
CA TRP A 516 -7.32 -17.19 -11.48
C TRP A 516 -6.02 -17.61 -10.81
N VAL A 517 -5.01 -18.00 -11.60
CA VAL A 517 -3.74 -18.53 -11.10
C VAL A 517 -2.62 -17.50 -11.25
N GLY A 518 -1.84 -17.32 -10.19
CA GLY A 518 -0.64 -16.48 -10.20
C GLY A 518 -0.90 -15.05 -9.75
N GLU A 519 -0.08 -14.10 -10.21
CA GLU A 519 -0.17 -12.70 -9.81
C GLU A 519 -1.43 -12.00 -10.36
N LEU A 520 -1.93 -11.05 -9.59
CA LEU A 520 -2.91 -10.07 -10.06
C LEU A 520 -2.14 -8.80 -10.45
N TYR A 521 -1.61 -8.79 -11.67
CA TYR A 521 -0.81 -7.71 -12.20
C TYR A 521 -1.69 -6.50 -12.52
N LEU A 522 -1.33 -5.33 -12.00
CA LEU A 522 -1.97 -4.07 -12.38
C LEU A 522 -1.28 -3.52 -13.63
N GLU A 523 -2.02 -3.36 -14.70
CA GLU A 523 -1.55 -2.78 -15.97
C GLU A 523 -1.50 -1.24 -15.93
N PHE A 524 -1.10 -0.72 -14.81
CA PHE A 524 -0.96 0.69 -14.49
C PHE A 524 -0.04 0.83 -13.29
N HIS A 525 0.49 2.04 -13.01
CA HIS A 525 1.34 2.30 -11.84
C HIS A 525 2.67 1.52 -11.81
N ARG A 526 3.28 1.26 -12.97
CA ARG A 526 4.54 0.50 -13.11
C ARG A 526 5.77 1.29 -12.63
N GLY A 527 5.69 2.63 -12.58
CA GLY A 527 6.74 3.51 -12.07
C GLY A 527 7.01 3.32 -10.57
N THR A 528 6.02 2.81 -9.84
CA THR A 528 6.10 2.50 -8.40
C THR A 528 7.16 1.47 -8.06
N LEU A 529 7.59 0.66 -9.01
CA LEU A 529 8.68 -0.31 -8.81
C LEU A 529 10.06 0.36 -8.67
N THR A 530 10.20 1.63 -9.04
CA THR A 530 11.48 2.35 -9.05
C THR A 530 11.45 3.71 -8.37
N SER A 531 10.38 4.51 -8.49
CA SER A 531 10.30 5.88 -7.96
C SER A 531 10.73 5.98 -6.49
N GLN A 532 11.49 7.04 -6.13
CA GLN A 532 12.00 7.28 -4.78
C GLN A 532 12.95 6.16 -4.28
N LEU A 533 14.07 6.01 -4.96
CA LEU A 533 15.10 4.99 -4.70
C LEU A 533 15.50 4.91 -3.21
N ARG A 534 15.69 6.05 -2.53
CA ARG A 534 16.14 6.07 -1.12
C ARG A 534 15.11 5.45 -0.18
N THR A 535 13.83 5.70 -0.42
CA THR A 535 12.73 5.08 0.35
C THR A 535 12.74 3.56 0.16
N LYS A 536 12.87 3.07 -1.08
CA LYS A 536 12.95 1.64 -1.41
C LYS A 536 14.17 0.95 -0.81
N GLN A 537 15.32 1.62 -0.90
CA GLN A 537 16.57 1.13 -0.33
C GLN A 537 16.51 1.09 1.20
N GLY A 538 15.91 2.12 1.81
CA GLY A 538 15.66 2.16 3.25
C GLY A 538 14.80 0.99 3.70
N ASN A 539 13.70 0.71 2.99
CA ASN A 539 12.84 -0.44 3.27
C ASN A 539 13.60 -1.77 3.13
N ARG A 540 14.24 -2.01 1.97
CA ARG A 540 14.97 -3.26 1.70
C ARG A 540 16.01 -3.56 2.77
N ARG A 541 16.80 -2.56 3.13
CA ARG A 541 17.85 -2.70 4.16
C ARG A 541 17.25 -2.91 5.54
N SER A 542 16.17 -2.22 5.89
CA SER A 542 15.48 -2.39 7.17
C SER A 542 14.89 -3.78 7.33
N GLU A 543 14.24 -4.34 6.30
CA GLU A 543 13.71 -5.69 6.31
C GLU A 543 14.80 -6.74 6.57
N HIS A 544 15.92 -6.64 5.84
CA HIS A 544 17.05 -7.56 6.03
C HIS A 544 17.72 -7.39 7.40
N LEU A 545 17.83 -6.18 7.88
CA LEU A 545 18.47 -5.89 9.16
C LEU A 545 17.59 -6.27 10.36
N LEU A 546 16.27 -6.16 10.25
CA LEU A 546 15.31 -6.67 11.23
C LEU A 546 15.43 -8.21 11.35
N ARG A 547 15.45 -8.91 10.21
CA ARG A 547 15.69 -10.35 10.17
C ARG A 547 17.03 -10.72 10.84
N GLU A 548 18.09 -9.98 10.55
CA GLU A 548 19.42 -10.20 11.13
C GLU A 548 19.44 -9.89 12.63
N ALA A 549 18.79 -8.83 13.06
CA ALA A 549 18.70 -8.44 14.47
C ALA A 549 17.95 -9.49 15.31
N GLU A 550 16.83 -10.00 14.80
CA GLU A 550 16.09 -11.08 15.46
C GLU A 550 16.94 -12.36 15.55
N LEU A 551 17.62 -12.75 14.48
CA LEU A 551 18.50 -13.92 14.43
C LEU A 551 19.58 -13.86 15.50
N TRP A 552 20.36 -12.78 15.53
CA TRP A 552 21.49 -12.69 16.46
C TRP A 552 21.02 -12.45 17.90
N ALA A 553 19.96 -11.65 18.10
CA ALA A 553 19.41 -11.45 19.45
C ALA A 553 18.82 -12.75 20.02
N ALA A 554 18.08 -13.54 19.21
CA ALA A 554 17.55 -14.84 19.65
C ALA A 554 18.67 -15.84 19.94
N THR A 555 19.69 -15.91 19.08
CA THR A 555 20.85 -16.78 19.27
C THR A 555 21.60 -16.40 20.55
N ALA A 556 21.82 -15.11 20.79
CA ALA A 556 22.46 -14.61 22.00
C ALA A 556 21.63 -14.90 23.26
N ALA A 557 20.32 -14.64 23.21
CA ALA A 557 19.44 -14.89 24.36
C ALA A 557 19.31 -16.37 24.73
N VAL A 558 19.49 -17.27 23.74
CA VAL A 558 19.50 -18.71 23.98
C VAL A 558 20.81 -19.20 24.59
N ARG A 559 21.96 -18.57 24.24
CA ARG A 559 23.29 -19.08 24.56
C ARG A 559 24.05 -18.29 25.62
N THR A 560 23.60 -17.09 25.94
CA THR A 560 24.21 -16.17 26.91
C THR A 560 23.13 -15.49 27.74
N ASP A 561 23.52 -14.63 28.66
CA ASP A 561 22.60 -13.79 29.43
C ASP A 561 22.11 -12.53 28.67
N PHE A 562 22.19 -12.51 27.34
CA PHE A 562 21.74 -11.40 26.52
C PHE A 562 20.21 -11.22 26.59
N PRO A 563 19.70 -10.03 26.97
CA PRO A 563 18.27 -9.80 27.00
C PRO A 563 17.72 -9.63 25.59
N TYR A 564 16.70 -10.41 25.24
CA TYR A 564 16.03 -10.23 23.94
C TYR A 564 15.20 -8.94 23.94
N PRO A 565 15.41 -8.03 22.97
CA PRO A 565 14.83 -6.69 23.00
C PRO A 565 13.41 -6.64 22.40
N TYR A 566 12.44 -7.31 23.02
CA TYR A 566 11.06 -7.45 22.53
C TYR A 566 10.39 -6.12 22.16
N GLU A 567 10.35 -5.17 23.10
CA GLU A 567 9.67 -3.89 22.91
C GLU A 567 10.33 -3.05 21.80
N GLN A 568 11.65 -3.09 21.71
CA GLN A 568 12.40 -2.36 20.72
C GLN A 568 12.18 -2.93 19.31
N LEU A 569 12.21 -4.26 19.16
CA LEU A 569 11.93 -4.93 17.89
C LEU A 569 10.48 -4.74 17.45
N ASP A 570 9.51 -4.84 18.37
CA ASP A 570 8.10 -4.57 18.07
C ASP A 570 7.89 -3.15 17.51
N ARG A 571 8.48 -2.16 18.17
CA ARG A 571 8.42 -0.76 17.72
C ARG A 571 9.08 -0.57 16.35
N LEU A 572 10.26 -1.14 16.13
CA LEU A 572 11.00 -1.03 14.87
C LEU A 572 10.25 -1.72 13.73
N TRP A 573 9.68 -2.92 13.97
CA TRP A 573 8.80 -3.58 13.02
C TRP A 573 7.62 -2.67 12.65
N LYS A 574 6.85 -2.19 13.60
CA LYS A 574 5.68 -1.32 13.34
C LYS A 574 6.06 -0.05 12.57
N THR A 575 7.25 0.50 12.83
CA THR A 575 7.77 1.67 12.10
C THR A 575 8.06 1.35 10.64
N VAL A 576 8.72 0.22 10.36
CA VAL A 576 8.99 -0.21 8.97
C VAL A 576 7.70 -0.56 8.26
N LEU A 577 6.80 -1.31 8.91
CA LEU A 577 5.50 -1.69 8.36
C LEU A 577 4.63 -0.48 8.00
N LEU A 578 4.65 0.58 8.82
CA LEU A 578 3.98 1.84 8.51
C LEU A 578 4.46 2.45 7.18
N HIS A 579 5.80 2.46 6.98
CA HIS A 579 6.41 3.05 5.78
C HIS A 579 6.30 2.16 4.54
N GLN A 580 5.72 0.97 4.65
CA GLN A 580 5.34 0.11 3.52
C GLN A 580 3.98 0.45 2.92
N PHE A 581 3.28 1.46 3.48
CA PHE A 581 2.03 1.95 2.94
C PHE A 581 2.13 2.23 1.44
N HIS A 582 1.05 1.92 0.69
CA HIS A 582 1.09 1.82 -0.78
C HIS A 582 1.29 3.15 -1.54
N ASP A 583 1.38 4.30 -0.86
CA ASP A 583 1.87 5.57 -1.44
C ASP A 583 3.21 6.03 -0.85
N ILE A 584 3.69 5.44 0.24
CA ILE A 584 5.03 5.75 0.77
C ILE A 584 6.09 4.93 0.04
N LEU A 585 6.05 3.61 0.19
CA LEU A 585 7.06 2.71 -0.39
C LEU A 585 7.12 2.77 -1.92
N PRO A 586 6.02 2.85 -2.66
CA PRO A 586 6.00 3.05 -4.10
C PRO A 586 6.64 4.35 -4.59
N GLY A 587 6.71 5.37 -3.76
CA GLY A 587 7.29 6.66 -4.14
C GLY A 587 6.29 7.66 -4.72
N SER A 588 5.02 7.52 -4.39
CA SER A 588 3.91 8.29 -4.97
C SER A 588 3.33 9.37 -4.05
N SER A 589 4.02 9.71 -2.97
CA SER A 589 3.65 10.77 -2.04
C SER A 589 4.39 12.09 -2.34
N ILE A 590 3.98 13.16 -1.64
CA ILE A 590 4.67 14.46 -1.69
C ILE A 590 6.07 14.39 -1.07
N ALA A 591 6.95 15.33 -1.44
CA ALA A 591 8.33 15.44 -0.96
C ALA A 591 8.46 15.41 0.58
N TRP A 592 7.51 15.98 1.31
CA TRP A 592 7.52 15.95 2.77
C TRP A 592 7.52 14.51 3.30
N VAL A 593 6.65 13.67 2.77
CA VAL A 593 6.51 12.26 3.17
C VAL A 593 7.81 11.49 2.92
N HIS A 594 8.43 11.68 1.75
CA HIS A 594 9.67 10.96 1.41
C HIS A 594 10.85 11.43 2.27
N ARG A 595 10.97 12.72 2.57
CA ARG A 595 11.99 13.20 3.52
C ARG A 595 11.80 12.66 4.94
N GLU A 596 10.56 12.53 5.40
CA GLU A 596 10.26 11.86 6.68
C GLU A 596 10.63 10.38 6.64
N ALA A 597 10.27 9.68 5.56
CA ALA A 597 10.57 8.27 5.39
C ALA A 597 12.09 8.01 5.36
N GLU A 598 12.85 8.79 4.58
CA GLU A 598 14.32 8.68 4.52
C GLU A 598 14.97 8.88 5.90
N ARG A 599 14.54 9.89 6.66
CA ARG A 599 15.03 10.13 8.02
C ARG A 599 14.68 8.98 8.96
N THR A 600 13.42 8.52 8.92
CA THR A 600 12.95 7.41 9.76
C THR A 600 13.69 6.12 9.45
N TYR A 601 13.91 5.78 8.19
CA TYR A 601 14.71 4.61 7.82
C TYR A 601 16.15 4.73 8.29
N ALA A 602 16.77 5.91 8.22
CA ALA A 602 18.13 6.11 8.75
C ALA A 602 18.20 5.87 10.28
N GLU A 603 17.20 6.33 11.03
CA GLU A 603 17.09 6.11 12.48
C GLU A 603 16.88 4.61 12.79
N VAL A 604 15.95 3.95 12.07
CA VAL A 604 15.68 2.50 12.19
C VAL A 604 16.94 1.68 11.93
N LEU A 605 17.64 1.96 10.83
CA LEU A 605 18.87 1.25 10.47
C LEU A 605 19.96 1.42 11.55
N ALA A 606 20.15 2.63 12.06
CA ALA A 606 21.15 2.89 13.11
C ALA A 606 20.83 2.13 14.40
N GLU A 607 19.57 2.05 14.78
CA GLU A 607 19.15 1.33 15.99
C GLU A 607 19.29 -0.19 15.83
N LEU A 608 18.90 -0.73 14.67
CA LEU A 608 19.07 -2.15 14.36
C LEU A 608 20.53 -2.57 14.29
N GLU A 609 21.41 -1.74 13.71
CA GLU A 609 22.85 -1.96 13.73
C GLU A 609 23.39 -2.06 15.18
N GLY A 610 22.84 -1.25 16.07
CA GLY A 610 23.16 -1.31 17.50
C GLY A 610 22.78 -2.64 18.16
N ILE A 611 21.58 -3.16 17.85
CA ILE A 611 21.12 -4.47 18.34
C ILE A 611 22.01 -5.58 17.81
N VAL A 612 22.24 -5.61 16.48
CA VAL A 612 23.09 -6.62 15.82
C VAL A 612 24.49 -6.63 16.43
N ALA A 613 25.14 -5.46 16.51
CA ALA A 613 26.48 -5.34 17.05
C ALA A 613 26.57 -5.79 18.52
N SER A 614 25.54 -5.53 19.33
CA SER A 614 25.49 -5.92 20.72
C SER A 614 25.33 -7.44 20.88
N ALA A 615 24.42 -8.04 20.12
CA ALA A 615 24.21 -9.48 20.13
C ALA A 615 25.43 -10.26 19.60
N GLN A 616 26.05 -9.78 18.52
CA GLN A 616 27.23 -10.40 17.93
C GLN A 616 28.43 -10.32 18.89
N ARG A 617 28.64 -9.21 19.60
CA ARG A 617 29.71 -9.12 20.65
C ARG A 617 29.46 -10.10 21.78
N ALA A 618 28.22 -10.25 22.24
CA ALA A 618 27.88 -11.23 23.28
C ALA A 618 28.18 -12.67 22.84
N LEU A 619 27.94 -12.99 21.58
CA LEU A 619 28.19 -14.30 20.98
C LEU A 619 29.68 -14.56 20.70
N ALA A 620 30.43 -13.55 20.23
CA ALA A 620 31.82 -13.69 19.84
C ALA A 620 32.76 -13.92 21.04
N GLY A 621 32.35 -13.53 22.26
CA GLY A 621 33.15 -13.61 23.47
C GLY A 621 34.38 -12.71 23.43
N GLU A 622 35.17 -12.72 24.52
CA GLU A 622 36.42 -11.97 24.61
C GLU A 622 37.55 -12.66 23.86
N GLY A 623 38.36 -11.89 23.15
CA GLY A 623 39.54 -12.39 22.42
C GLY A 623 40.07 -11.43 21.37
N GLU A 624 41.33 -11.69 20.92
CA GLU A 624 42.04 -10.85 19.94
C GLU A 624 41.77 -11.29 18.46
N GLY A 625 41.01 -12.36 18.24
CA GLY A 625 40.65 -12.87 16.91
C GLY A 625 39.57 -12.02 16.24
N THR A 626 39.27 -12.37 15.00
CA THR A 626 38.15 -11.81 14.24
C THR A 626 37.12 -12.90 14.03
N VAL A 627 35.93 -12.69 14.57
CA VAL A 627 34.76 -13.57 14.32
C VAL A 627 33.94 -12.95 13.22
N VAL A 628 33.71 -13.71 12.15
CA VAL A 628 32.92 -13.25 11.00
C VAL A 628 31.56 -13.95 11.02
N PHE A 629 30.51 -13.15 11.05
CA PHE A 629 29.12 -13.56 11.09
C PHE A 629 28.51 -13.61 9.69
N ASN A 630 27.76 -14.66 9.43
CA ASN A 630 27.02 -14.89 8.18
C ASN A 630 25.52 -15.02 8.47
N ALA A 631 24.75 -13.97 8.23
CA ALA A 631 23.30 -14.00 8.37
C ALA A 631 22.57 -14.61 7.16
N SER A 632 23.29 -14.97 6.08
CA SER A 632 22.72 -15.65 4.93
C SER A 632 22.22 -17.04 5.31
N PRO A 633 21.09 -17.51 4.75
CA PRO A 633 20.64 -18.90 4.90
C PRO A 633 21.53 -19.91 4.16
N TYR A 634 22.59 -19.45 3.49
CA TYR A 634 23.57 -20.24 2.76
C TYR A 634 24.96 -20.10 3.34
N ALA A 635 25.69 -21.23 3.37
CA ALA A 635 27.11 -21.21 3.72
C ALA A 635 27.93 -20.53 2.63
N ARG A 636 28.94 -19.73 2.99
CA ARG A 636 29.82 -19.03 2.03
C ARG A 636 31.22 -18.82 2.61
N GLY A 637 32.26 -18.96 1.77
CA GLY A 637 33.62 -18.64 2.16
C GLY A 637 34.10 -19.34 3.45
N GLY A 638 33.63 -20.58 3.72
CA GLY A 638 33.93 -21.32 4.95
C GLY A 638 33.13 -20.90 6.17
N LEU A 639 32.19 -19.96 6.04
CA LEU A 639 31.28 -19.55 7.11
C LEU A 639 30.01 -20.42 7.05
N PRO A 640 29.51 -20.95 8.17
CA PRO A 640 28.24 -21.64 8.20
C PRO A 640 27.06 -20.69 7.91
N ALA A 641 26.00 -21.22 7.31
CA ALA A 641 24.73 -20.50 7.19
C ALA A 641 24.22 -20.13 8.58
N LEU A 642 23.69 -18.90 8.77
CA LEU A 642 23.13 -18.41 10.03
C LEU A 642 24.06 -18.56 11.26
N GLY A 643 25.38 -18.53 11.02
CA GLY A 643 26.39 -18.77 12.06
C GLY A 643 27.61 -17.87 11.89
N ALA A 644 28.69 -18.18 12.64
CA ALA A 644 29.94 -17.43 12.56
C ALA A 644 31.15 -18.33 12.78
N ALA A 645 32.27 -17.92 12.19
CA ALA A 645 33.55 -18.60 12.37
C ALA A 645 34.68 -17.61 12.71
N VAL A 646 35.72 -18.08 13.41
CA VAL A 646 36.94 -17.31 13.62
C VAL A 646 37.76 -17.35 12.32
N ARG A 647 38.01 -16.19 11.74
CA ARG A 647 38.86 -16.03 10.55
C ARG A 647 40.25 -15.58 10.91
N THR A 648 41.23 -16.28 10.37
CA THR A 648 42.68 -15.95 10.52
C THR A 648 43.24 -15.26 9.26
N ALA A 649 42.49 -15.25 8.15
CA ALA A 649 42.84 -14.63 6.88
C ALA A 649 41.79 -13.59 6.46
N PRO A 650 42.17 -12.60 5.64
CA PRO A 650 41.20 -11.69 5.00
C PRO A 650 40.12 -12.42 4.22
N ALA A 651 38.97 -11.74 4.01
CA ALA A 651 37.94 -12.20 3.07
C ALA A 651 38.53 -12.47 1.67
N ASP A 652 37.81 -13.26 0.85
CA ASP A 652 38.24 -13.61 -0.51
C ASP A 652 38.70 -12.36 -1.28
N PRO A 653 39.94 -12.34 -1.78
CA PRO A 653 40.48 -11.15 -2.43
C PRO A 653 39.71 -10.89 -3.74
N THR A 654 39.59 -9.61 -4.09
CA THR A 654 39.17 -9.24 -5.44
C THR A 654 40.27 -9.50 -6.44
N VAL A 655 39.86 -9.92 -7.62
CA VAL A 655 40.75 -10.13 -8.77
C VAL A 655 41.40 -8.81 -9.18
N VAL A 656 42.72 -8.83 -9.41
CA VAL A 656 43.45 -7.65 -9.92
C VAL A 656 43.18 -7.51 -11.42
N PRO A 657 42.70 -6.34 -11.89
CA PRO A 657 42.51 -6.13 -13.32
C PRO A 657 43.81 -6.22 -14.11
N VAL A 658 43.82 -7.00 -15.21
CA VAL A 658 44.95 -7.11 -16.11
C VAL A 658 44.67 -6.28 -17.36
N PRO A 659 45.58 -5.36 -17.77
CA PRO A 659 45.41 -4.63 -19.02
C PRO A 659 45.27 -5.56 -20.22
N SER A 660 44.29 -5.33 -21.10
CA SER A 660 44.01 -6.12 -22.30
C SER A 660 43.57 -5.17 -23.42
N GLY A 661 44.42 -5.01 -24.47
CA GLY A 661 44.20 -4.01 -25.50
C GLY A 661 44.10 -2.61 -24.88
N ASP A 662 43.02 -1.89 -25.16
CA ASP A 662 42.73 -0.57 -24.63
C ASP A 662 41.85 -0.63 -23.38
N GLY A 663 41.58 -1.83 -22.83
CA GLY A 663 40.72 -2.08 -21.67
C GLY A 663 41.35 -3.01 -20.63
N PHE A 664 40.53 -3.81 -19.95
CA PHE A 664 40.93 -4.67 -18.84
C PHE A 664 40.25 -6.04 -18.89
N THR A 665 40.95 -7.07 -18.40
CA THR A 665 40.40 -8.39 -18.13
C THR A 665 40.38 -8.66 -16.62
N LEU A 666 39.23 -9.18 -16.12
CA LEU A 666 39.06 -9.79 -14.81
C LEU A 666 38.86 -11.29 -15.02
N ASP A 667 39.76 -12.14 -14.45
CA ASP A 667 39.73 -13.59 -14.58
C ASP A 667 40.03 -14.23 -13.23
N ASN A 668 39.10 -15.04 -12.70
CA ASN A 668 39.28 -15.78 -11.44
C ASN A 668 39.28 -17.30 -11.62
N GLY A 669 39.43 -17.79 -12.86
CA GLY A 669 39.43 -19.21 -13.21
C GLY A 669 38.03 -19.84 -13.31
N LEU A 670 36.97 -19.15 -12.88
CA LEU A 670 35.56 -19.56 -13.05
C LEU A 670 34.90 -18.79 -14.19
N VAL A 671 35.12 -17.49 -14.21
CA VAL A 671 34.59 -16.58 -15.23
C VAL A 671 35.69 -15.61 -15.67
N ARG A 672 35.63 -15.20 -16.94
CA ARG A 672 36.48 -14.17 -17.52
C ARG A 672 35.61 -13.04 -18.07
N ILE A 673 35.91 -11.83 -17.64
CA ILE A 673 35.19 -10.61 -18.01
C ILE A 673 36.16 -9.70 -18.78
N GLU A 674 35.76 -9.24 -19.96
CA GLU A 674 36.53 -8.24 -20.71
C GLU A 674 35.79 -6.90 -20.70
N ILE A 675 36.50 -5.85 -20.29
CA ILE A 675 35.97 -4.46 -20.20
C ILE A 675 36.78 -3.64 -21.19
N ASP A 676 36.09 -2.98 -22.14
CA ASP A 676 36.73 -2.19 -23.17
C ASP A 676 37.09 -0.75 -22.70
N ALA A 677 37.74 0.03 -23.60
CA ALA A 677 38.12 1.42 -23.32
C ALA A 677 36.93 2.36 -23.00
N ARG A 678 35.72 1.96 -23.30
CA ARG A 678 34.49 2.67 -22.98
C ARG A 678 33.92 2.27 -21.60
N GLY A 679 34.59 1.32 -20.92
CA GLY A 679 34.12 0.78 -19.64
C GLY A 679 32.86 -0.08 -19.77
N LEU A 680 32.62 -0.66 -20.94
CA LEU A 680 31.54 -1.60 -21.20
C LEU A 680 32.05 -3.02 -21.10
N VAL A 681 31.25 -3.92 -20.55
CA VAL A 681 31.55 -5.37 -20.54
C VAL A 681 31.25 -5.93 -21.91
N VAL A 682 32.29 -6.29 -22.67
CA VAL A 682 32.18 -6.74 -24.07
C VAL A 682 32.32 -8.26 -24.23
N SER A 683 32.74 -8.96 -23.17
CA SER A 683 32.75 -10.43 -23.08
C SER A 683 32.59 -10.85 -21.63
N ALA A 684 31.88 -11.95 -21.44
CA ALA A 684 31.64 -12.57 -20.13
C ALA A 684 31.57 -14.10 -20.33
N VAL A 685 32.69 -14.78 -20.18
CA VAL A 685 32.84 -16.22 -20.48
C VAL A 685 32.75 -17.03 -19.20
N ASP A 686 31.86 -18.01 -19.18
CA ASP A 686 31.89 -19.13 -18.24
C ASP A 686 33.03 -20.07 -18.64
N LEU A 687 34.10 -20.13 -17.86
CA LEU A 687 35.30 -20.88 -18.18
C LEU A 687 35.13 -22.39 -18.01
N GLU A 688 34.16 -22.84 -17.24
CA GLU A 688 33.88 -24.27 -17.06
C GLU A 688 33.23 -24.86 -18.31
N THR A 689 32.32 -24.12 -18.93
CA THR A 689 31.61 -24.55 -20.15
C THR A 689 32.23 -23.99 -21.44
N GLY A 690 33.08 -22.96 -21.34
CA GLY A 690 33.60 -22.17 -22.45
C GLY A 690 32.55 -21.28 -23.13
N ARG A 691 31.39 -21.07 -22.51
CA ARG A 691 30.26 -20.34 -23.09
C ARG A 691 30.35 -18.82 -22.85
N GLU A 692 30.22 -18.05 -23.95
CA GLU A 692 30.04 -16.61 -23.88
C GLU A 692 28.60 -16.29 -23.49
N ALA A 693 28.42 -15.41 -22.50
CA ALA A 693 27.12 -15.00 -22.00
C ALA A 693 26.48 -13.92 -22.87
N LEU A 694 27.27 -13.05 -23.49
CA LEU A 694 26.79 -11.92 -24.23
C LEU A 694 26.42 -12.25 -25.67
N ALA A 695 25.40 -11.60 -26.18
CA ALA A 695 25.07 -11.71 -27.60
C ALA A 695 26.21 -11.16 -28.48
N PRO A 696 26.47 -11.73 -29.66
CA PRO A 696 27.57 -11.33 -30.54
C PRO A 696 27.57 -9.82 -30.84
N GLY A 697 28.69 -9.16 -30.53
CA GLY A 697 28.86 -7.71 -30.74
C GLY A 697 28.10 -6.80 -29.78
N ALA A 698 27.40 -7.35 -28.82
CA ALA A 698 26.70 -6.59 -27.78
C ALA A 698 27.63 -6.27 -26.59
N ALA A 699 27.19 -5.40 -25.71
CA ALA A 699 27.89 -5.06 -24.46
C ALA A 699 26.90 -5.06 -23.28
N ALA A 700 27.31 -5.62 -22.16
CA ALA A 700 26.57 -5.61 -20.90
C ALA A 700 27.01 -4.45 -19.99
N ASN A 701 26.25 -4.22 -18.93
CA ASN A 701 26.36 -3.05 -18.09
C ASN A 701 26.25 -1.74 -18.90
N LEU A 702 25.48 -1.79 -20.00
CA LEU A 702 25.23 -0.66 -20.86
C LEU A 702 24.15 0.21 -20.20
N LEU A 703 24.56 1.40 -19.75
CA LEU A 703 23.62 2.37 -19.18
C LEU A 703 22.79 3.01 -20.29
N GLN A 704 21.48 2.95 -20.14
CA GLN A 704 20.48 3.46 -21.10
C GLN A 704 19.64 4.53 -20.45
N LEU A 705 19.60 5.69 -21.07
CA LEU A 705 18.79 6.82 -20.63
C LEU A 705 17.58 6.97 -21.54
N HIS A 706 16.39 6.99 -20.95
CA HIS A 706 15.12 7.11 -21.66
C HIS A 706 14.40 8.39 -21.24
N GLN A 707 13.53 8.93 -22.08
CA GLN A 707 12.56 9.93 -21.66
C GLN A 707 11.43 9.22 -20.94
N ASP A 708 10.98 9.80 -19.82
CA ASP A 708 9.94 9.28 -18.97
C ASP A 708 8.93 10.37 -18.68
N PHE A 709 7.87 10.38 -19.46
CA PHE A 709 6.81 11.36 -19.38
C PHE A 709 5.46 10.70 -19.68
N PRO A 710 4.90 9.98 -18.70
CA PRO A 710 3.62 9.31 -18.87
C PRO A 710 2.48 10.29 -19.06
N ASN A 711 1.38 9.85 -19.69
CA ASN A 711 0.22 10.70 -19.95
C ASN A 711 -0.50 11.14 -18.68
N GLN A 712 -0.45 10.31 -17.63
CA GLN A 712 -1.06 10.55 -16.32
C GLN A 712 -0.23 9.89 -15.22
N TYR A 713 -0.43 10.28 -13.97
CA TYR A 713 0.14 9.61 -12.78
C TYR A 713 1.67 9.48 -12.81
N ASP A 714 2.34 10.62 -12.91
CA ASP A 714 3.78 10.75 -13.16
C ASP A 714 4.66 9.83 -12.28
N ALA A 715 4.59 9.93 -10.94
CA ALA A 715 5.40 9.08 -10.07
C ALA A 715 4.93 7.61 -10.08
N TRP A 716 3.65 7.38 -10.40
CA TRP A 716 3.07 6.03 -10.36
C TRP A 716 3.37 5.21 -11.59
N ASP A 717 3.32 5.80 -12.80
CA ASP A 717 3.35 5.00 -14.02
C ASP A 717 4.57 5.23 -14.91
N ILE A 718 4.87 4.20 -15.70
CA ILE A 718 5.79 4.20 -16.84
C ILE A 718 4.97 3.66 -18.02
N GLU A 719 4.97 4.38 -19.14
CA GLU A 719 4.31 3.96 -20.35
C GLU A 719 5.27 3.35 -21.37
N GLU A 720 4.83 2.35 -22.13
CA GLU A 720 5.68 1.54 -23.01
C GLU A 720 6.49 2.36 -24.03
N PHE A 721 5.99 3.50 -24.45
CA PHE A 721 6.67 4.34 -25.44
C PHE A 721 8.01 4.96 -24.96
N TYR A 722 8.37 4.85 -23.67
CA TYR A 722 9.71 5.22 -23.20
C TYR A 722 10.81 4.48 -23.98
N ARG A 723 10.53 3.25 -24.43
CA ARG A 723 11.42 2.39 -25.18
C ARG A 723 11.83 2.98 -26.54
N ASN A 724 11.01 3.88 -27.10
CA ASN A 724 11.27 4.53 -28.37
C ASN A 724 12.34 5.65 -28.27
N THR A 725 12.75 6.02 -27.06
CA THR A 725 13.57 7.20 -26.80
C THR A 725 14.93 6.86 -26.18
N VAL A 726 15.41 5.62 -26.34
CA VAL A 726 16.65 5.15 -25.76
C VAL A 726 17.87 5.94 -26.23
N ARG A 727 18.73 6.32 -25.28
CA ARG A 727 20.06 6.86 -25.51
C ARG A 727 21.07 6.04 -24.74
N ASP A 728 21.93 5.32 -25.45
CA ASP A 728 23.02 4.54 -24.86
C ASP A 728 24.14 5.46 -24.36
N LEU A 729 24.56 5.31 -23.12
CA LEU A 729 25.66 6.05 -22.51
C LEU A 729 26.97 5.27 -22.72
N THR A 730 27.48 5.29 -23.94
CA THR A 730 28.67 4.51 -24.34
C THR A 730 30.00 5.21 -24.06
N ALA A 731 30.05 6.54 -24.00
CA ALA A 731 31.26 7.28 -23.70
C ALA A 731 31.60 7.22 -22.21
N ALA A 732 32.85 6.96 -21.87
CA ALA A 732 33.38 7.13 -20.52
C ALA A 732 34.39 8.26 -20.48
N ASP A 733 34.39 9.05 -19.41
CA ASP A 733 35.37 10.09 -19.13
C ASP A 733 36.67 9.49 -18.58
N GLU A 734 36.53 8.37 -17.84
CA GLU A 734 37.63 7.66 -17.22
C GLU A 734 37.34 6.17 -17.16
N VAL A 735 38.33 5.34 -17.55
CA VAL A 735 38.35 3.89 -17.32
C VAL A 735 39.72 3.53 -16.80
N ARG A 736 39.81 3.05 -15.56
CA ARG A 736 41.12 2.71 -14.95
C ARG A 736 41.02 1.54 -13.99
N ALA A 737 42.15 0.81 -13.87
CA ALA A 737 42.29 -0.17 -12.80
C ALA A 737 42.47 0.51 -11.45
N GLU A 738 41.79 -0.03 -10.43
CA GLU A 738 41.95 0.34 -9.00
C GLU A 738 42.15 -0.93 -8.15
N PRO A 739 42.64 -0.80 -6.91
CA PRO A 739 42.56 -1.88 -5.95
C PRO A 739 41.09 -2.31 -5.79
N GLY A 740 40.79 -3.55 -6.21
CA GLY A 740 39.42 -4.08 -6.11
C GLY A 740 38.63 -4.14 -7.40
N GLY A 741 39.08 -3.59 -8.52
CA GLY A 741 38.33 -3.69 -9.78
C GLY A 741 38.67 -2.62 -10.82
N VAL A 742 37.77 -2.41 -11.75
CA VAL A 742 37.85 -1.40 -12.80
C VAL A 742 36.87 -0.27 -12.49
N ARG A 743 37.40 0.93 -12.32
CA ARG A 743 36.61 2.14 -12.15
C ARG A 743 36.22 2.72 -13.48
N VAL A 744 34.95 3.06 -13.64
CA VAL A 744 34.37 3.73 -14.82
C VAL A 744 33.62 4.99 -14.39
N VAL A 745 33.91 6.11 -15.05
CA VAL A 745 33.23 7.40 -14.80
C VAL A 745 32.57 7.86 -16.08
N ARG A 746 31.32 8.32 -15.97
CA ARG A 746 30.54 8.88 -17.08
C ARG A 746 29.87 10.19 -16.62
N THR A 747 29.88 11.20 -17.46
CA THR A 747 29.09 12.41 -17.29
C THR A 747 28.13 12.60 -18.47
N PHE A 748 26.94 13.11 -18.19
CA PHE A 748 25.93 13.45 -19.19
C PHE A 748 24.97 14.47 -18.60
N GLY A 749 24.56 15.48 -19.40
CA GLY A 749 23.81 16.58 -18.84
C GLY A 749 24.57 17.22 -17.67
N ASP A 750 23.89 17.39 -16.55
CA ASP A 750 24.48 17.85 -15.28
C ASP A 750 24.75 16.67 -14.30
N SER A 751 24.59 15.45 -14.77
CA SER A 751 24.67 14.22 -13.97
C SER A 751 26.01 13.50 -14.13
N ARG A 752 26.41 12.75 -13.10
CA ARG A 752 27.65 11.97 -13.08
C ARG A 752 27.41 10.59 -12.46
N ILE A 753 27.95 9.54 -13.11
CA ILE A 753 27.91 8.17 -12.62
C ILE A 753 29.34 7.65 -12.46
N GLU A 754 29.61 7.04 -11.32
CA GLU A 754 30.83 6.30 -11.02
C GLU A 754 30.49 4.87 -10.74
N GLN A 755 31.17 3.92 -11.42
CA GLN A 755 31.00 2.49 -11.20
C GLN A 755 32.33 1.85 -10.87
N LEU A 756 32.34 0.92 -9.90
CA LEU A 756 33.43 -0.01 -9.66
C LEU A 756 32.97 -1.41 -10.04
N LEU A 757 33.53 -1.94 -11.12
CA LEU A 757 33.30 -3.29 -11.58
C LEU A 757 34.33 -4.21 -10.94
N SER A 758 33.91 -5.19 -10.14
CA SER A 758 34.77 -6.04 -9.35
C SER A 758 34.39 -7.51 -9.47
N LEU A 759 35.37 -8.38 -9.46
CA LEU A 759 35.24 -9.83 -9.46
C LEU A 759 35.94 -10.39 -8.22
N ARG A 760 35.29 -11.21 -7.42
CA ARG A 760 35.94 -11.90 -6.29
C ARG A 760 36.46 -13.26 -6.69
N GLU A 761 37.53 -13.69 -6.02
CA GLU A 761 38.00 -15.06 -6.09
C GLU A 761 36.85 -16.03 -5.72
N GLY A 762 36.69 -17.13 -6.46
CA GLY A 762 35.64 -18.13 -6.17
C GLY A 762 34.21 -17.73 -6.48
N SER A 763 33.95 -16.52 -7.04
CA SER A 763 32.59 -16.03 -7.37
C SER A 763 32.34 -16.05 -8.88
N ARG A 764 31.13 -16.42 -9.30
CA ARG A 764 30.66 -16.25 -10.68
C ARG A 764 29.97 -14.91 -10.94
N ARG A 765 29.96 -14.00 -9.94
CA ARG A 765 29.26 -12.73 -9.98
C ARG A 765 30.21 -11.56 -10.22
N LEU A 766 30.00 -10.83 -11.32
CA LEU A 766 30.54 -9.49 -11.50
C LEU A 766 29.73 -8.52 -10.64
N ASP A 767 30.32 -7.96 -9.61
CA ASP A 767 29.71 -6.93 -8.76
C ASP A 767 29.92 -5.54 -9.37
N VAL A 768 28.88 -4.70 -9.34
CA VAL A 768 28.89 -3.31 -9.83
C VAL A 768 28.42 -2.39 -8.70
N ASP A 769 29.36 -1.72 -8.03
CA ASP A 769 29.04 -0.66 -7.05
C ASP A 769 28.90 0.65 -7.80
N THR A 770 27.72 1.29 -7.70
CA THR A 770 27.35 2.43 -8.52
C THR A 770 27.01 3.63 -7.65
N GLY A 771 27.76 4.71 -7.81
CA GLY A 771 27.45 6.03 -7.29
C GLY A 771 26.88 6.92 -8.38
N ILE A 772 25.76 7.57 -8.13
CA ILE A 772 25.08 8.46 -9.08
C ILE A 772 24.90 9.83 -8.41
N ASP A 773 25.34 10.88 -9.07
CA ASP A 773 24.97 12.27 -8.77
C ASP A 773 24.00 12.72 -9.85
N TRP A 774 22.69 12.71 -9.55
CA TRP A 774 21.61 12.79 -10.52
C TRP A 774 20.97 14.16 -10.55
N HIS A 775 20.88 14.75 -11.73
CA HIS A 775 20.30 16.07 -11.99
C HIS A 775 19.37 16.08 -13.22
N GLU A 776 19.03 14.92 -13.75
CA GLU A 776 18.05 14.80 -14.84
C GLU A 776 16.63 14.84 -14.29
N LYS A 777 15.68 15.28 -15.10
CA LYS A 777 14.24 15.29 -14.81
C LYS A 777 13.49 14.58 -15.92
N GLU A 778 12.41 13.88 -15.56
CA GLU A 778 11.58 13.14 -16.52
C GLU A 778 12.43 12.16 -17.36
N LYS A 779 13.35 11.47 -16.67
CA LYS A 779 14.27 10.48 -17.24
C LYS A 779 14.27 9.21 -16.43
N LEU A 780 14.46 8.11 -17.16
CA LEU A 780 14.59 6.75 -16.63
C LEU A 780 15.98 6.23 -16.97
N LEU A 781 16.72 5.72 -16.00
CA LEU A 781 18.05 5.13 -16.17
C LEU A 781 17.97 3.62 -15.97
N LYS A 782 18.43 2.85 -16.97
CA LYS A 782 18.50 1.40 -16.91
C LYS A 782 19.91 0.91 -17.18
N ALA A 783 20.27 -0.25 -16.59
CA ALA A 783 21.45 -1.02 -16.93
C ALA A 783 21.04 -2.25 -17.76
N ALA A 784 21.52 -2.35 -18.98
CA ALA A 784 21.14 -3.39 -19.95
C ALA A 784 22.19 -4.51 -20.05
N PHE A 785 21.70 -5.76 -20.16
CA PHE A 785 22.47 -6.98 -20.29
C PHE A 785 21.90 -7.82 -21.45
N PRO A 786 22.39 -7.63 -22.68
CA PRO A 786 21.95 -8.38 -23.85
C PRO A 786 22.67 -9.74 -23.92
N LEU A 787 21.95 -10.82 -23.60
CA LEU A 787 22.50 -12.16 -23.40
C LEU A 787 22.25 -13.04 -24.62
N ASP A 788 23.21 -13.90 -24.93
CA ASP A 788 23.07 -15.00 -25.92
C ASP A 788 22.34 -16.20 -25.31
N VAL A 789 21.11 -15.96 -24.94
CA VAL A 789 20.21 -16.91 -24.27
C VAL A 789 18.87 -16.91 -24.97
N ARG A 790 18.35 -18.08 -25.31
CA ARG A 790 16.98 -18.26 -25.79
C ARG A 790 16.04 -18.55 -24.62
N ALA A 791 15.72 -17.54 -23.82
CA ALA A 791 14.74 -17.70 -22.75
C ALA A 791 13.31 -17.52 -23.28
N ASP A 792 12.41 -18.44 -22.98
CA ASP A 792 10.99 -18.32 -23.23
C ASP A 792 10.25 -17.63 -22.07
N HIS A 793 10.88 -17.60 -20.89
CA HIS A 793 10.41 -16.87 -19.71
C HIS A 793 11.59 -16.32 -18.91
N SER A 794 11.31 -15.29 -18.12
CA SER A 794 12.16 -14.83 -17.02
C SER A 794 11.65 -15.39 -15.71
N THR A 795 12.55 -15.66 -14.75
CA THR A 795 12.20 -16.04 -13.37
C THR A 795 12.57 -14.90 -12.45
N ALA A 796 11.56 -14.25 -11.87
CA ALA A 796 11.71 -13.10 -11.02
C ALA A 796 11.34 -13.44 -9.57
N GLU A 797 12.18 -13.07 -8.62
CA GLU A 797 11.89 -13.27 -7.21
C GLU A 797 10.72 -12.40 -6.77
N ILE A 798 9.84 -12.98 -5.98
CA ILE A 798 8.75 -12.33 -5.23
C ILE A 798 8.81 -12.82 -3.77
N PRO A 799 7.98 -12.29 -2.84
CA PRO A 799 7.88 -12.81 -1.49
C PRO A 799 7.75 -14.35 -1.42
N PHE A 800 8.63 -15.00 -0.64
CA PHE A 800 8.64 -16.45 -0.42
C PHE A 800 8.67 -17.33 -1.69
N GLY A 801 9.29 -16.86 -2.75
CA GLY A 801 9.43 -17.67 -3.97
C GLY A 801 9.76 -16.84 -5.19
N HIS A 802 9.35 -17.34 -6.35
CA HIS A 802 9.57 -16.66 -7.62
C HIS A 802 8.45 -16.96 -8.61
N VAL A 803 8.25 -16.07 -9.58
CA VAL A 803 7.29 -16.25 -10.67
C VAL A 803 8.00 -16.31 -12.01
N LYS A 804 7.43 -17.08 -12.93
CA LYS A 804 7.86 -17.12 -14.32
C LYS A 804 6.97 -16.20 -15.15
N ARG A 805 7.59 -15.29 -15.91
CA ARG A 805 6.87 -14.41 -16.83
C ARG A 805 7.39 -14.62 -18.25
N PRO A 806 6.52 -14.78 -19.25
CA PRO A 806 6.95 -14.99 -20.64
C PRO A 806 7.74 -13.79 -21.15
N THR A 807 8.73 -14.07 -22.01
CA THR A 807 9.53 -13.06 -22.72
C THR A 807 8.95 -12.69 -24.08
N HIS A 808 7.85 -13.35 -24.47
CA HIS A 808 7.09 -13.07 -25.70
C HIS A 808 5.83 -12.22 -25.36
N THR A 809 5.28 -11.63 -26.39
CA THR A 809 4.07 -10.77 -26.30
C THR A 809 2.91 -11.37 -27.08
N ASN A 810 2.67 -12.69 -26.92
CA ASN A 810 1.66 -13.42 -27.71
C ASN A 810 0.22 -12.95 -27.42
N THR A 811 -0.04 -12.52 -26.19
CA THR A 811 -1.33 -12.02 -25.78
C THR A 811 -1.23 -10.58 -25.29
N SER A 812 -2.34 -9.86 -25.24
CA SER A 812 -2.39 -8.52 -24.63
C SER A 812 -1.98 -8.53 -23.15
N TRP A 813 -2.23 -9.63 -22.42
CA TRP A 813 -1.79 -9.82 -21.05
C TRP A 813 -0.26 -9.92 -20.93
N ASP A 814 0.39 -10.63 -21.87
CA ASP A 814 1.85 -10.72 -21.90
C ASP A 814 2.47 -9.36 -22.26
N ALA A 815 1.93 -8.70 -23.29
CA ALA A 815 2.41 -7.41 -23.78
C ALA A 815 2.30 -6.31 -22.72
N ALA A 816 1.25 -6.34 -21.89
CA ALA A 816 1.05 -5.34 -20.83
C ALA A 816 2.11 -5.40 -19.72
N LYS A 817 2.84 -6.53 -19.60
CA LYS A 817 3.89 -6.73 -18.57
C LYS A 817 5.26 -6.27 -19.03
N PHE A 818 5.36 -5.09 -19.61
CA PHE A 818 6.63 -4.55 -20.11
C PHE A 818 7.55 -3.96 -19.02
N GLU A 819 7.06 -3.70 -17.82
CA GLU A 819 7.81 -3.48 -16.59
C GLU A 819 7.33 -4.48 -15.55
N ILE A 820 8.25 -5.14 -14.87
CA ILE A 820 7.97 -6.22 -13.92
C ILE A 820 8.71 -6.01 -12.60
N CYS A 821 8.12 -6.49 -11.52
CA CYS A 821 8.74 -6.53 -10.21
C CYS A 821 9.66 -7.76 -10.08
N ALA A 822 10.88 -7.55 -9.60
CA ALA A 822 11.72 -8.59 -9.03
C ALA A 822 12.42 -8.04 -7.78
N HIS A 823 12.56 -8.87 -6.74
CA HIS A 823 13.20 -8.46 -5.51
C HIS A 823 14.71 -8.50 -5.61
N ARG A 824 15.34 -9.57 -5.08
CA ARG A 824 16.80 -9.69 -5.01
C ARG A 824 17.41 -10.20 -6.30
N PHE A 825 16.65 -10.93 -7.12
CA PHE A 825 17.15 -11.46 -8.39
C PHE A 825 16.10 -11.51 -9.50
N LEU A 826 16.63 -11.47 -10.74
CA LEU A 826 15.93 -11.87 -11.96
C LEU A 826 16.84 -12.81 -12.75
N HIS A 827 16.35 -13.98 -13.13
CA HIS A 827 17.06 -15.01 -13.87
C HIS A 827 16.45 -15.24 -15.25
N VAL A 828 17.29 -15.47 -16.25
CA VAL A 828 16.93 -16.00 -17.58
C VAL A 828 17.86 -17.13 -17.95
N GLY A 829 17.34 -18.18 -18.58
CA GLY A 829 18.14 -19.32 -18.91
C GLY A 829 17.53 -20.24 -19.95
N GLU A 830 18.38 -21.12 -20.44
CA GLU A 830 18.07 -22.35 -21.21
C GLU A 830 18.00 -23.53 -20.24
N ASN A 831 17.87 -24.74 -20.76
CA ASN A 831 17.70 -25.92 -19.91
C ASN A 831 18.90 -26.22 -19.00
N ASP A 832 20.10 -25.92 -19.47
CA ASP A 832 21.37 -26.31 -18.86
C ASP A 832 22.30 -25.14 -18.53
N TRP A 833 21.93 -23.92 -18.87
CA TRP A 833 22.72 -22.73 -18.63
C TRP A 833 21.86 -21.47 -18.58
N GLY A 834 22.25 -20.54 -17.72
CA GLY A 834 21.56 -19.27 -17.60
C GLY A 834 22.41 -18.18 -16.96
N ALA A 835 21.77 -17.04 -16.73
CA ALA A 835 22.38 -15.91 -16.05
C ALA A 835 21.35 -15.19 -15.17
N ALA A 836 21.83 -14.53 -14.13
CA ALA A 836 20.97 -13.75 -13.24
C ALA A 836 21.51 -12.34 -13.00
N LEU A 837 20.59 -11.39 -12.81
CA LEU A 837 20.89 -10.11 -12.21
C LEU A 837 20.44 -10.11 -10.76
N VAL A 838 21.31 -9.65 -9.86
CA VAL A 838 20.99 -9.46 -8.44
C VAL A 838 21.16 -8.00 -8.07
N ASN A 839 20.40 -7.50 -7.08
CA ASN A 839 20.50 -6.10 -6.64
C ASN A 839 20.13 -5.93 -5.17
N ASP A 840 20.52 -4.77 -4.59
CA ASP A 840 20.27 -4.40 -3.19
C ASP A 840 19.27 -3.24 -3.00
N SER A 841 18.58 -2.79 -4.06
CA SER A 841 17.90 -1.48 -3.98
C SER A 841 16.57 -1.40 -4.68
N THR A 842 16.52 -1.65 -5.99
CA THR A 842 15.36 -1.42 -6.85
C THR A 842 14.59 -2.70 -7.15
N TYR A 843 13.40 -2.55 -7.73
CA TYR A 843 12.50 -3.66 -8.03
C TYR A 843 12.07 -3.69 -9.50
N GLY A 844 12.25 -2.56 -10.23
CA GLY A 844 11.83 -2.45 -11.62
C GLY A 844 12.79 -3.14 -12.58
N HIS A 845 12.25 -3.99 -13.43
CA HIS A 845 12.97 -4.69 -14.48
C HIS A 845 12.14 -4.75 -15.75
N ASP A 846 12.82 -4.89 -16.90
CA ASP A 846 12.19 -5.32 -18.14
C ASP A 846 13.02 -6.39 -18.85
N VAL A 847 12.34 -7.23 -19.62
CA VAL A 847 12.97 -8.28 -20.41
C VAL A 847 12.42 -8.22 -21.82
N THR A 848 13.31 -8.15 -22.81
CA THR A 848 12.96 -8.23 -24.22
C THR A 848 13.68 -9.39 -24.89
N ARG A 849 13.10 -9.93 -25.98
CA ARG A 849 13.68 -11.03 -26.74
C ARG A 849 13.63 -10.71 -28.23
N ASP A 850 14.78 -10.76 -28.87
CA ASP A 850 14.96 -10.46 -30.28
C ASP A 850 15.63 -11.64 -30.99
N VAL A 851 15.20 -11.94 -32.23
CA VAL A 851 15.84 -12.93 -33.11
C VAL A 851 16.85 -12.20 -33.98
N ARG A 852 18.10 -12.68 -33.93
CA ARG A 852 19.19 -12.11 -34.71
C ARG A 852 19.17 -12.59 -36.17
N PRO A 853 19.86 -11.89 -37.08
CA PRO A 853 19.98 -12.32 -38.49
C PRO A 853 20.69 -13.68 -38.67
N ASP A 854 21.56 -14.10 -37.73
CA ASP A 854 22.21 -15.38 -37.69
C ASP A 854 21.29 -16.53 -37.24
N GLY A 855 20.08 -16.24 -36.86
CA GLY A 855 19.10 -17.20 -36.30
C GLY A 855 19.20 -17.39 -34.80
N GLY A 856 20.20 -16.82 -34.13
CA GLY A 856 20.29 -16.81 -32.66
C GLY A 856 19.29 -15.90 -32.00
N THR A 857 19.15 -16.00 -30.69
CA THR A 857 18.24 -15.17 -29.88
C THR A 857 19.04 -14.33 -28.91
N THR A 858 18.71 -13.05 -28.81
CA THR A 858 19.18 -12.17 -27.75
C THR A 858 18.04 -11.94 -26.76
N THR A 859 18.25 -12.35 -25.51
CA THR A 859 17.37 -11.95 -24.40
C THR A 859 18.05 -10.82 -23.63
N THR A 860 17.48 -9.62 -23.69
CA THR A 860 18.01 -8.47 -22.98
C THR A 860 17.28 -8.28 -21.68
N VAL A 861 18.01 -8.38 -20.57
CA VAL A 861 17.50 -8.04 -19.23
C VAL A 861 17.94 -6.64 -18.89
N ARG A 862 17.02 -5.81 -18.41
CA ARG A 862 17.34 -4.45 -17.93
C ARG A 862 16.90 -4.29 -16.49
N LEU A 863 17.79 -3.79 -15.65
CA LEU A 863 17.52 -3.33 -14.30
C LEU A 863 17.28 -1.83 -14.33
N THR A 864 16.15 -1.37 -13.84
CA THR A 864 15.88 0.05 -13.67
C THR A 864 16.59 0.58 -12.43
N LEU A 865 17.55 1.48 -12.62
CA LEU A 865 18.38 2.02 -11.53
C LEU A 865 17.74 3.22 -10.85
N LEU A 866 17.20 4.14 -11.65
CA LEU A 866 16.71 5.42 -11.17
C LEU A 866 15.63 5.98 -12.10
N ARG A 867 14.72 6.74 -11.50
CA ARG A 867 13.65 7.44 -12.18
C ARG A 867 13.42 8.79 -11.50
N ALA A 868 13.10 9.82 -12.26
CA ALA A 868 12.95 11.18 -11.73
C ALA A 868 11.64 11.83 -12.18
N PRO A 869 10.48 11.37 -11.70
CA PRO A 869 9.20 12.04 -11.90
C PRO A 869 9.20 13.41 -11.20
N ARG A 870 8.20 14.25 -11.51
CA ARG A 870 8.09 15.59 -10.93
C ARG A 870 6.82 15.81 -10.13
N TYR A 871 5.90 14.88 -10.14
CA TYR A 871 4.64 14.92 -9.39
C TYR A 871 4.36 13.59 -8.70
N PRO A 872 3.95 13.59 -7.42
CA PRO A 872 3.72 14.75 -6.56
C PRO A 872 4.97 15.31 -5.87
N ASP A 873 6.15 14.72 -6.07
CA ASP A 873 7.44 15.24 -5.59
C ASP A 873 8.23 15.83 -6.76
N PRO A 874 8.37 17.18 -6.85
CA PRO A 874 9.09 17.82 -7.95
C PRO A 874 10.60 17.60 -7.95
N ASP A 875 11.15 17.14 -6.83
CA ASP A 875 12.57 16.87 -6.63
C ASP A 875 12.86 15.39 -6.41
N ALA A 876 11.92 14.52 -6.85
CA ALA A 876 12.06 13.08 -6.72
C ALA A 876 13.40 12.60 -7.29
N ASP A 877 14.10 11.80 -6.49
CA ASP A 877 15.37 11.16 -6.82
C ASP A 877 16.52 12.11 -7.27
N GLN A 878 16.45 13.41 -6.97
CA GLN A 878 17.56 14.32 -7.23
C GLN A 878 18.74 14.13 -6.27
N GLY A 879 19.96 14.41 -6.75
CA GLY A 879 21.18 14.37 -5.97
C GLY A 879 21.86 13.00 -5.92
N ARG A 880 22.55 12.68 -4.80
CA ARG A 880 23.46 11.53 -4.72
C ARG A 880 22.76 10.24 -4.30
N HIS A 881 23.03 9.16 -5.03
CA HIS A 881 22.56 7.82 -4.77
C HIS A 881 23.73 6.83 -4.78
N ARG A 882 23.60 5.73 -4.06
CA ARG A 882 24.53 4.60 -4.11
C ARG A 882 23.73 3.30 -4.06
N LEU A 883 23.97 2.44 -5.03
CA LEU A 883 23.32 1.15 -5.18
C LEU A 883 24.31 0.11 -5.69
N ARG A 884 24.02 -1.16 -5.46
CA ARG A 884 24.81 -2.27 -5.95
C ARG A 884 23.94 -3.27 -6.68
N TYR A 885 24.50 -3.80 -7.75
CA TYR A 885 23.91 -4.92 -8.47
C TYR A 885 25.01 -5.84 -8.97
N GLY A 886 24.65 -7.04 -9.38
CA GLY A 886 25.61 -8.01 -9.85
C GLY A 886 25.07 -8.81 -11.02
N PHE A 887 25.99 -9.24 -11.89
CA PHE A 887 25.73 -10.12 -13.02
C PHE A 887 26.34 -11.49 -12.75
N VAL A 888 25.49 -12.52 -12.58
CA VAL A 888 25.88 -13.89 -12.25
C VAL A 888 25.86 -14.72 -13.53
N ILE A 889 27.03 -15.27 -13.91
CA ILE A 889 27.26 -15.98 -15.15
C ILE A 889 27.17 -17.48 -14.89
N GLY A 890 26.45 -18.23 -15.76
CA GLY A 890 26.25 -19.66 -15.60
C GLY A 890 25.35 -20.04 -14.42
N ALA A 891 24.40 -19.13 -14.06
CA ALA A 891 23.49 -19.35 -12.95
C ALA A 891 22.25 -20.15 -13.37
N ASP A 892 21.84 -21.10 -12.55
CA ASP A 892 20.49 -21.63 -12.48
C ASP A 892 19.65 -20.83 -11.45
N VAL A 893 18.40 -21.21 -11.23
CA VAL A 893 17.51 -20.55 -10.28
C VAL A 893 18.02 -20.69 -8.84
N ALA A 894 18.59 -21.83 -8.48
CA ALA A 894 19.13 -22.06 -7.13
C ALA A 894 20.33 -21.13 -6.83
N ALA A 895 21.23 -20.98 -7.81
CA ALA A 895 22.33 -20.02 -7.72
C ALA A 895 21.81 -18.57 -7.65
N ALA A 896 20.78 -18.21 -8.42
CA ALA A 896 20.19 -16.89 -8.39
C ALA A 896 19.57 -16.55 -7.01
N VAL A 897 18.88 -17.50 -6.39
CA VAL A 897 18.36 -17.36 -5.01
C VAL A 897 19.50 -17.12 -4.03
N ARG A 898 20.54 -17.96 -4.05
CA ARG A 898 21.70 -17.84 -3.16
C ARG A 898 22.39 -16.48 -3.31
N GLU A 899 22.72 -16.10 -4.52
CA GLU A 899 23.42 -14.84 -4.84
C GLU A 899 22.59 -13.62 -4.48
N GLY A 900 21.25 -13.71 -4.62
CA GLY A 900 20.32 -12.69 -4.18
C GLY A 900 20.37 -12.45 -2.69
N TYR A 901 20.41 -13.51 -1.86
CA TYR A 901 20.60 -13.39 -0.41
C TYR A 901 21.99 -12.83 -0.07
N GLU A 902 23.04 -13.32 -0.70
CA GLU A 902 24.42 -12.89 -0.42
C GLU A 902 24.65 -11.41 -0.76
N ALA A 903 24.03 -10.90 -1.82
CA ALA A 903 24.12 -9.50 -2.21
C ALA A 903 23.47 -8.56 -1.18
N ASN A 904 22.46 -9.05 -0.44
CA ASN A 904 21.67 -8.26 0.52
C ASN A 904 22.07 -8.48 1.99
N LEU A 905 22.79 -9.56 2.31
CA LEU A 905 23.23 -9.92 3.66
C LEU A 905 24.77 -9.97 3.73
N PRO A 906 25.44 -8.83 3.92
CA PRO A 906 26.89 -8.78 3.97
C PRO A 906 27.43 -9.51 5.22
N GLU A 907 28.65 -10.06 5.10
CA GLU A 907 29.39 -10.57 6.24
C GLU A 907 29.72 -9.45 7.24
N ARG A 908 29.71 -9.78 8.53
CA ARG A 908 30.06 -8.83 9.60
C ARG A 908 31.19 -9.36 10.46
N ALA A 909 32.21 -8.56 10.64
CA ALA A 909 33.38 -8.93 11.42
C ALA A 909 33.38 -8.19 12.76
N VAL A 910 33.57 -8.92 13.86
CA VAL A 910 33.68 -8.35 15.19
C VAL A 910 34.90 -8.97 15.90
N PRO A 911 35.55 -8.25 16.82
CA PRO A 911 36.59 -8.85 17.67
C PRO A 911 36.01 -9.94 18.57
N GLY A 912 36.74 -11.05 18.75
CA GLY A 912 36.31 -12.17 19.60
C GLY A 912 37.10 -13.43 19.34
N ALA A 913 36.76 -14.50 20.04
CA ALA A 913 37.45 -15.80 19.95
C ALA A 913 36.52 -17.00 19.71
N ALA A 914 35.19 -16.81 19.83
CA ALA A 914 34.24 -17.90 19.78
C ALA A 914 33.58 -18.02 18.41
N ALA A 915 33.68 -19.19 17.76
CA ALA A 915 32.82 -19.52 16.63
C ALA A 915 31.38 -19.70 17.12
N VAL A 916 30.41 -19.34 16.27
CA VAL A 916 28.97 -19.45 16.58
C VAL A 916 28.33 -20.45 15.64
N ALA A 917 28.00 -21.64 16.16
CA ALA A 917 27.22 -22.61 15.38
C ALA A 917 25.82 -22.04 15.06
N PRO A 918 25.18 -22.35 13.93
CA PRO A 918 23.80 -21.94 13.68
C PRO A 918 22.87 -22.43 14.80
N LEU A 919 21.90 -21.62 15.20
CA LEU A 919 20.88 -22.03 16.17
C LEU A 919 19.95 -23.07 15.55
N VAL A 920 19.65 -22.88 14.28
CA VAL A 920 18.88 -23.78 13.42
C VAL A 920 19.59 -23.94 12.07
N ALA A 921 19.52 -25.13 11.45
CA ALA A 921 20.07 -25.40 10.16
C ALA A 921 19.21 -26.41 9.40
N THR A 922 19.25 -26.33 8.06
CA THR A 922 18.63 -27.29 7.14
C THR A 922 19.74 -28.00 6.34
N ASP A 923 19.49 -29.25 5.90
CA ASP A 923 20.40 -30.05 5.09
C ASP A 923 20.00 -30.11 3.59
N ASP A 924 19.00 -29.31 3.20
CA ASP A 924 18.54 -29.13 1.81
C ASP A 924 18.60 -27.64 1.44
N ASP A 925 19.42 -27.29 0.45
CA ASP A 925 19.62 -25.91 -0.03
C ASP A 925 18.34 -25.27 -0.62
N GLY A 926 17.33 -26.06 -0.97
CA GLY A 926 16.03 -25.58 -1.41
C GLY A 926 15.16 -25.09 -0.26
N VAL A 927 15.52 -25.38 1.01
CA VAL A 927 14.78 -24.94 2.18
C VAL A 927 15.47 -23.77 2.85
N VAL A 928 14.90 -22.60 2.69
CA VAL A 928 15.42 -21.35 3.24
C VAL A 928 14.83 -21.09 4.62
N VAL A 929 15.68 -20.87 5.61
CA VAL A 929 15.30 -20.33 6.91
C VAL A 929 15.20 -18.80 6.81
N GLU A 930 13.97 -18.31 6.73
CA GLU A 930 13.73 -16.87 6.52
C GLU A 930 13.77 -16.08 7.83
N ALA A 931 13.20 -16.59 8.91
CA ALA A 931 13.22 -15.91 10.20
C ALA A 931 13.56 -16.86 11.34
N VAL A 932 14.34 -16.36 12.31
CA VAL A 932 14.63 -17.00 13.60
C VAL A 932 14.48 -15.93 14.67
N LYS A 933 13.54 -16.13 15.60
CA LYS A 933 13.24 -15.17 16.65
C LYS A 933 12.78 -15.86 17.94
N LEU A 934 12.66 -15.13 19.04
CA LEU A 934 11.90 -15.63 20.18
C LEU A 934 10.40 -15.38 20.00
N ALA A 935 9.59 -16.28 20.59
CA ALA A 935 8.12 -16.19 20.54
C ALA A 935 7.62 -14.85 21.11
N ASP A 936 6.62 -14.26 20.48
CA ASP A 936 6.10 -12.94 20.83
C ASP A 936 5.38 -12.90 22.19
N ASP A 937 5.02 -14.08 22.75
CA ASP A 937 4.38 -14.19 24.06
C ASP A 937 5.38 -14.09 25.26
N GLY A 938 6.66 -13.92 24.97
CA GLY A 938 7.70 -13.80 25.98
C GLY A 938 8.05 -15.10 26.68
N SER A 939 7.59 -16.26 26.21
CA SER A 939 7.92 -17.59 26.77
C SER A 939 9.39 -17.96 26.68
N GLY A 940 10.13 -17.34 25.76
CA GLY A 940 11.49 -17.70 25.42
C GLY A 940 11.62 -18.87 24.44
N ASP A 941 10.52 -19.43 23.95
CA ASP A 941 10.53 -20.41 22.86
C ASP A 941 11.12 -19.79 21.59
N VAL A 942 11.72 -20.62 20.74
CA VAL A 942 12.27 -20.17 19.46
C VAL A 942 11.22 -20.39 18.35
N VAL A 943 11.00 -19.36 17.56
CA VAL A 943 10.12 -19.45 16.38
C VAL A 943 10.97 -19.38 15.12
N VAL A 944 10.75 -20.32 14.22
CA VAL A 944 11.44 -20.43 12.93
C VAL A 944 10.42 -20.38 11.80
N ARG A 945 10.62 -19.46 10.83
CA ARG A 945 9.88 -19.50 9.58
C ARG A 945 10.81 -19.92 8.46
N LEU A 946 10.36 -20.90 7.69
CA LEU A 946 11.12 -21.43 6.56
C LEU A 946 10.18 -21.67 5.36
N TYR A 947 10.79 -21.75 4.16
CA TYR A 947 10.01 -22.02 2.96
C TYR A 947 10.86 -22.79 1.92
N GLU A 948 10.18 -23.46 1.00
CA GLU A 948 10.83 -24.07 -0.19
C GLU A 948 10.99 -22.98 -1.27
N ALA A 949 12.24 -22.72 -1.70
CA ALA A 949 12.59 -21.55 -2.51
C ALA A 949 12.79 -21.84 -4.02
N HIS A 950 12.89 -23.09 -4.42
CA HIS A 950 13.24 -23.49 -5.80
C HIS A 950 12.04 -23.89 -6.65
N GLY A 951 10.85 -24.00 -6.08
CA GLY A 951 9.62 -24.47 -6.75
C GLY A 951 9.59 -25.99 -6.91
N GLY A 952 10.31 -26.72 -6.05
CA GLY A 952 10.42 -28.17 -6.03
C GLY A 952 9.76 -28.83 -4.82
N ARG A 953 10.07 -30.10 -4.59
CA ARG A 953 9.76 -30.82 -3.35
C ARG A 953 11.04 -31.03 -2.58
N ALA A 954 11.09 -30.53 -1.36
CA ALA A 954 12.24 -30.62 -0.50
C ALA A 954 12.00 -31.60 0.66
N ARG A 955 13.07 -32.24 1.10
CA ARG A 955 13.09 -33.06 2.32
C ARG A 955 14.34 -32.67 3.11
N THR A 956 14.13 -32.19 4.31
CA THR A 956 15.23 -31.71 5.15
C THR A 956 15.06 -32.14 6.58
N THR A 957 16.16 -32.21 7.30
CA THR A 957 16.19 -32.26 8.75
C THR A 957 16.40 -30.86 9.27
N LEU A 958 15.48 -30.35 10.10
CA LEU A 958 15.69 -29.11 10.83
C LEU A 958 16.58 -29.39 12.04
N SER A 959 17.88 -29.18 11.92
CA SER A 959 18.84 -29.35 13.01
C SER A 959 18.73 -28.20 13.99
N LEU A 960 18.60 -28.52 15.29
CA LEU A 960 18.42 -27.58 16.39
C LEU A 960 19.64 -27.65 17.33
N ALA A 961 20.41 -26.57 17.41
CA ALA A 961 21.56 -26.47 18.32
C ALA A 961 21.17 -25.77 19.65
N LEU A 962 20.10 -26.22 20.25
CA LEU A 962 19.56 -25.82 21.55
C LEU A 962 18.86 -26.98 22.22
N PRO A 963 18.77 -27.00 23.57
CA PRO A 963 17.94 -27.98 24.29
C PRO A 963 16.46 -27.75 23.99
N TRP A 964 15.81 -28.73 23.34
CA TRP A 964 14.40 -28.60 22.97
C TRP A 964 13.54 -29.72 23.57
N GLU A 965 12.27 -29.41 23.80
CA GLU A 965 11.27 -30.35 24.32
C GLU A 965 10.26 -30.76 23.26
N THR A 966 9.74 -29.79 22.53
CA THR A 966 8.78 -30.02 21.43
C THR A 966 9.00 -29.07 20.26
N VAL A 967 8.70 -29.52 19.05
CA VAL A 967 8.54 -28.68 17.85
C VAL A 967 7.11 -28.78 17.39
N THR A 968 6.41 -27.66 17.32
CA THR A 968 5.01 -27.56 16.92
C THR A 968 4.86 -26.67 15.70
N GLU A 969 4.15 -27.14 14.69
CA GLU A 969 3.77 -26.29 13.55
C GLU A 969 2.68 -25.30 13.98
N THR A 970 2.87 -24.02 13.63
CA THR A 970 1.99 -22.94 14.02
C THR A 970 1.53 -22.14 12.81
N ASP A 971 0.45 -21.38 12.99
CA ASP A 971 0.04 -20.31 12.07
C ASP A 971 1.01 -19.10 12.16
N LEU A 972 0.77 -18.05 11.36
CA LEU A 972 1.61 -16.86 11.43
C LEU A 972 1.56 -16.13 12.78
N LEU A 973 0.48 -16.29 13.54
CA LEU A 973 0.31 -15.70 14.87
C LEU A 973 0.93 -16.57 15.99
N GLU A 974 1.70 -17.61 15.64
CA GLU A 974 2.39 -18.55 16.55
C GLU A 974 1.43 -19.46 17.33
N ARG A 975 0.20 -19.64 16.87
CA ARG A 975 -0.79 -20.54 17.45
C ARG A 975 -0.65 -21.93 16.81
N PRO A 976 -0.74 -23.03 17.58
CA PRO A 976 -0.72 -24.38 17.01
C PRO A 976 -1.77 -24.56 15.91
N VAL A 977 -1.37 -25.12 14.77
CA VAL A 977 -2.29 -25.49 13.70
C VAL A 977 -3.13 -26.70 14.13
N ASP A 978 -4.45 -26.65 13.90
CA ASP A 978 -5.37 -27.73 14.25
C ASP A 978 -4.93 -29.06 13.63
N GLY A 979 -4.88 -30.11 14.48
CA GLY A 979 -4.52 -31.47 14.09
C GLY A 979 -3.00 -31.74 13.99
N THR A 980 -2.15 -30.76 14.28
CA THR A 980 -0.71 -31.00 14.38
C THR A 980 -0.37 -31.68 15.71
N VAL A 981 0.50 -32.70 15.64
CA VAL A 981 1.06 -33.37 16.82
C VAL A 981 2.46 -32.79 17.04
N PRO A 982 2.76 -32.24 18.24
CA PRO A 982 4.08 -31.80 18.57
C PRO A 982 5.12 -32.92 18.42
N VAL A 983 6.18 -32.69 17.70
CA VAL A 983 7.32 -33.60 17.58
C VAL A 983 8.15 -33.49 18.84
N ARG A 984 8.55 -34.63 19.40
CA ARG A 984 9.43 -34.74 20.57
C ARG A 984 10.72 -35.46 20.18
N PRO A 985 11.84 -35.21 20.85
CA PRO A 985 13.06 -35.96 20.57
C PRO A 985 12.87 -37.43 20.97
N ASP A 986 13.20 -38.33 20.04
CA ASP A 986 13.17 -39.79 20.29
C ASP A 986 14.31 -40.22 21.23
N THR A 987 15.47 -39.55 21.15
CA THR A 987 16.62 -39.75 22.03
C THR A 987 17.20 -38.40 22.46
N PRO A 988 18.03 -38.33 23.52
CA PRO A 988 18.72 -37.08 23.89
C PRO A 988 19.64 -36.52 22.82
N GLU A 989 20.02 -37.34 21.85
CA GLU A 989 20.93 -36.98 20.75
C GLU A 989 20.21 -36.59 19.47
N ASP A 990 18.86 -36.61 19.49
CA ASP A 990 18.05 -36.21 18.35
C ASP A 990 18.25 -34.72 18.01
N THR A 991 18.65 -34.45 16.78
CA THR A 991 19.01 -33.10 16.31
C THR A 991 17.79 -32.28 15.92
N GLY A 992 16.62 -32.90 15.66
CA GLY A 992 15.40 -32.18 15.31
C GLY A 992 14.51 -32.91 14.27
N PRO A 993 13.36 -32.34 13.91
CA PRO A 993 12.38 -33.01 13.08
C PRO A 993 12.77 -33.11 11.60
N HIS A 994 12.33 -34.20 10.97
CA HIS A 994 12.34 -34.33 9.51
C HIS A 994 11.14 -33.61 8.91
N LEU A 995 11.39 -32.76 7.93
CA LEU A 995 10.37 -31.97 7.24
C LEU A 995 10.28 -32.38 5.76
N THR A 996 9.08 -32.36 5.23
CA THR A 996 8.83 -32.43 3.79
C THR A 996 8.03 -31.21 3.38
N LEU A 997 8.51 -30.46 2.40
CA LEU A 997 7.86 -29.28 1.88
C LEU A 997 7.42 -29.48 0.44
N ARG A 998 6.25 -28.94 0.11
CA ARG A 998 5.76 -28.80 -1.27
C ARG A 998 6.40 -27.56 -1.92
N PRO A 999 6.30 -27.43 -3.26
CA PRO A 999 6.76 -26.21 -3.94
C PRO A 999 6.24 -24.95 -3.29
N PHE A 1000 7.14 -24.03 -2.92
CA PHE A 1000 6.87 -22.73 -2.29
C PHE A 1000 6.11 -22.79 -0.96
N GLU A 1001 6.10 -23.94 -0.30
CA GLU A 1001 5.41 -24.07 1.01
C GLU A 1001 6.14 -23.31 2.08
N ILE A 1002 5.40 -22.47 2.81
CA ILE A 1002 5.86 -21.69 3.97
C ILE A 1002 5.43 -22.46 5.23
N ARG A 1003 6.35 -22.63 6.18
CA ARG A 1003 6.04 -23.19 7.51
C ARG A 1003 6.56 -22.30 8.61
N THR A 1004 5.79 -22.19 9.67
CA THR A 1004 6.20 -21.59 10.93
C THR A 1004 6.23 -22.66 12.00
N LEU A 1005 7.38 -22.80 12.66
CA LEU A 1005 7.63 -23.83 13.69
C LEU A 1005 7.97 -23.14 15.00
N ARG A 1006 7.32 -23.53 16.08
CA ARG A 1006 7.62 -23.11 17.44
C ARG A 1006 8.33 -24.22 18.17
N ILE A 1007 9.50 -23.92 18.70
CA ILE A 1007 10.40 -24.84 19.40
C ILE A 1007 10.34 -24.49 20.88
N ALA A 1008 9.65 -25.33 21.64
CA ALA A 1008 9.64 -25.18 23.09
C ALA A 1008 11.00 -25.59 23.66
N ARG A 1009 11.61 -24.73 24.46
CA ARG A 1009 12.91 -24.98 25.08
C ARG A 1009 12.73 -25.82 26.33
N ARG A 1010 13.67 -26.77 26.53
CA ARG A 1010 13.75 -27.50 27.79
C ARG A 1010 14.23 -26.56 28.88
N SER A 1011 13.45 -26.37 29.96
CA SER A 1011 13.92 -25.63 31.14
C SER A 1011 15.12 -26.36 31.73
N GLU A 1012 16.25 -25.69 31.87
CA GLU A 1012 17.31 -26.18 32.76
C GLU A 1012 16.77 -26.11 34.18
N GLY A 1013 16.49 -27.31 34.76
CA GLY A 1013 15.97 -27.52 36.10
C GLY A 1013 17.00 -27.14 37.19
#